data_3752abb747cd50e8ccb5f176c2747dd9
#
_entry.id   3752abb747cd50e8ccb5f176c2747dd9
#
_cell.length_a   1.000
_cell.length_b   1.000
_cell.length_c   1.000
_cell.angle_alpha   90.00
_cell.angle_beta   90.00
_cell.angle_gamma   90.00
#
_symmetry.space_group_name_H-M   'P 1'
#
loop_
_entity.id
_entity.type
_entity.pdbx_description
1 polymer ?
#
loop_
_entity_poly.entity_id
_entity_poly.type
_entity_poly.pdbx_seq_one_letter_code
_entity_poly.pdbx_strand_id
1 'polypeptide(L)'
;MRNSLLLCVFFPLFAFSQIDHWESVVLPGDNWNYLVPTSQPNANWNQPGFNASGWSSGPSGFGYGDDDDVTVISNTMSVYIRKTFYITDVSAVGYLVLDIDYDDGFVAYLNGQEIARNLVSGDVPAFDQPSEGNHEALLYQGYGPERFQVDQSLLISGLNVIAVQVHNQSIESSDLSALPVLTLGITNTTYDYNSPPWWFVEPYIPVTVDFQSSNLPIIVIDTDQGQEIPDEPKIDATMKIIYRDEGARNFLTDVSDASTLNYDGAIKIEVRGSSSALLDKKQFAFTPYDDLGEKVNVSLLDMPKENDWILNGLAYDPSYMRDFISYKLSKLIGNYASRGRYCEVVLNGEFQGIYVLQEKLKADDSRININKIKDTHLTLPKLTGGYITKTDKIEGSDVAAWSMDNYLGYQSNFVHEHPKSSEVQPEQHEYIKGEFETLQDKVTVPSDSSIINGYPSVIDLPSFVDFILINELASNADAYEFSTFFHKDRNGKLRAGPIWDFNLTFGNDLFFWGYDRSQTDVWQFNYGGNDGPKFWRDLFDDAVFKCYLAKRWQALTVPGMPLNSLEIFTLIDETATLITEAVERQETITGTTGEFDQQIIDIKNFITERITWLSNELTDTSLCDNVSTPPLVISKINFHPLVDAALNSDDFEFIEIRNNGSSTVDLTGIYFGGLGLTYQFEAGTTVSGGGAIFLSNNSESFFLRYGFESFGEFSRNLSNDSEDIILRDAYGNIIDEVTYKDSLPWPEDADGNGAFLKLVSLDLDNSLASSWIAQDDTAENLSVNSFQFGALVSLYPNPVSDKLKINSANDKIKSIKLWSVNGKLYDSYILDSQQFELDMSSFENGLYLLQIQTNTESVVKKIIKN
;
A
#
# COMPACT_ATOMS: atom_id res chain seq x y z
N MET A 1 -46.84 22.54 33.55
CA MET A 1 -45.72 22.97 34.39
C MET A 1 -45.05 21.73 34.93
N ARG A 2 -43.94 21.32 34.28
CA ARG A 2 -43.06 20.27 34.78
C ARG A 2 -41.66 20.85 34.65
N ASN A 3 -41.08 21.22 35.79
CA ASN A 3 -39.70 21.71 35.87
C ASN A 3 -38.75 20.55 35.63
N SER A 4 -38.01 20.60 34.54
CA SER A 4 -36.82 19.77 34.34
C SER A 4 -35.65 20.51 34.96
N LEU A 5 -35.09 19.92 36.01
CA LEU A 5 -33.81 20.33 36.59
C LEU A 5 -32.70 19.92 35.63
N LEU A 6 -32.02 20.88 35.02
CA LEU A 6 -30.76 20.65 34.33
C LEU A 6 -29.69 20.44 35.41
N LEU A 7 -29.19 19.20 35.52
CA LEU A 7 -28.03 18.88 36.33
C LEU A 7 -26.77 19.20 35.48
N CYS A 8 -26.20 20.39 35.69
CA CYS A 8 -24.86 20.68 35.19
C CYS A 8 -23.83 19.85 35.98
N VAL A 9 -23.35 18.79 35.39
CA VAL A 9 -22.18 18.06 35.89
C VAL A 9 -20.95 18.90 35.52
N PHE A 10 -20.42 19.61 36.51
CA PHE A 10 -19.07 20.19 36.39
C PHE A 10 -18.07 19.05 36.45
N PHE A 11 -17.50 18.69 35.30
CA PHE A 11 -16.20 18.02 35.29
C PHE A 11 -15.14 19.08 35.64
N PRO A 12 -14.27 18.82 36.61
CA PRO A 12 -13.14 19.70 36.84
C PRO A 12 -12.20 19.60 35.66
N LEU A 13 -12.08 20.65 34.86
CA LEU A 13 -10.95 20.83 33.96
C LEU A 13 -9.69 20.85 34.83
N PHE A 14 -8.92 19.78 34.82
CA PHE A 14 -7.54 19.79 35.25
C PHE A 14 -6.74 20.62 34.21
N ALA A 15 -6.61 21.91 34.47
CA ALA A 15 -5.60 22.69 33.77
C ALA A 15 -4.23 22.16 34.25
N PHE A 16 -3.53 21.40 33.44
CA PHE A 16 -2.12 21.11 33.69
C PHE A 16 -1.38 22.44 33.61
N SER A 17 -0.79 22.86 34.73
CA SER A 17 0.08 24.03 34.76
C SER A 17 1.36 23.66 34.02
N GLN A 18 1.77 24.49 33.06
CA GLN A 18 3.02 24.28 32.29
C GLN A 18 4.19 24.09 33.26
N ILE A 19 5.02 23.08 33.02
CA ILE A 19 6.26 22.86 33.76
C ILE A 19 7.25 23.97 33.37
N ASP A 20 7.82 24.67 34.39
CA ASP A 20 8.80 25.70 34.18
C ASP A 20 10.22 25.11 34.13
N HIS A 21 10.50 24.17 35.05
CA HIS A 21 11.80 23.50 35.10
C HIS A 21 11.72 22.18 35.88
N TRP A 22 12.80 21.40 35.86
CA TRP A 22 12.90 20.10 36.49
C TRP A 22 13.91 20.10 37.62
N GLU A 23 13.58 19.51 38.79
CA GLU A 23 14.41 19.35 39.94
C GLU A 23 14.31 17.94 40.55
N SER A 24 15.42 17.40 41.04
CA SER A 24 15.41 16.07 41.69
C SER A 24 15.49 16.17 43.20
N VAL A 25 14.60 15.42 43.85
CA VAL A 25 14.54 15.28 45.32
C VAL A 25 15.23 14.05 45.83
N VAL A 26 15.51 13.11 44.93
CA VAL A 26 16.29 11.89 45.17
C VAL A 26 17.27 11.74 44.04
N LEU A 27 18.54 11.70 44.36
CA LEU A 27 19.68 11.70 43.42
C LEU A 27 20.52 10.44 43.52
N PRO A 28 21.28 10.08 42.47
CA PRO A 28 22.32 9.09 42.60
C PRO A 28 23.32 9.47 43.66
N GLY A 29 23.77 8.53 44.49
CA GLY A 29 24.71 8.75 45.60
C GLY A 29 24.09 9.35 46.88
N ASP A 30 22.80 9.62 46.90
CA ASP A 30 22.09 9.98 48.13
C ASP A 30 22.11 8.86 49.17
N ASN A 31 22.20 9.22 50.48
CA ASN A 31 22.14 8.23 51.55
C ASN A 31 20.73 7.67 51.77
N TRP A 32 20.65 6.37 51.83
CA TRP A 32 19.45 5.61 52.09
C TRP A 32 19.62 4.69 53.28
N ASN A 33 18.50 4.27 53.90
CA ASN A 33 18.51 3.09 54.76
C ASN A 33 18.25 1.86 53.87
N TYR A 34 19.03 0.79 54.08
CA TYR A 34 18.87 -0.46 53.34
C TYR A 34 18.91 -1.68 54.24
N LEU A 35 18.25 -2.73 53.78
CA LEU A 35 18.18 -4.01 54.46
C LEU A 35 18.40 -5.13 53.45
N VAL A 36 19.40 -5.99 53.67
CA VAL A 36 19.54 -7.28 53.04
C VAL A 36 18.78 -8.24 53.93
N PRO A 37 17.60 -8.73 53.55
CA PRO A 37 16.68 -9.44 54.44
C PRO A 37 17.10 -10.88 54.63
N THR A 38 16.98 -11.39 55.88
CA THR A 38 17.06 -12.81 56.22
C THR A 38 15.70 -13.37 56.62
N SER A 39 14.70 -12.53 56.64
CA SER A 39 13.29 -12.85 56.90
C SER A 39 12.43 -11.69 56.41
N GLN A 40 11.12 -11.95 56.20
CA GLN A 40 10.19 -10.94 55.73
C GLN A 40 10.26 -9.65 56.56
N PRO A 41 10.55 -8.49 55.97
CA PRO A 41 10.55 -7.21 56.67
C PRO A 41 9.19 -6.88 57.27
N ASN A 42 9.18 -5.95 58.21
CA ASN A 42 7.90 -5.46 58.78
C ASN A 42 6.98 -4.88 57.70
N ALA A 43 5.72 -5.24 57.69
CA ALA A 43 4.77 -4.84 56.67
C ALA A 43 4.64 -3.28 56.44
N ASN A 44 5.03 -2.49 57.46
CA ASN A 44 5.01 -1.02 57.34
C ASN A 44 6.38 -0.41 56.95
N TRP A 45 7.30 -1.20 56.43
CA TRP A 45 8.66 -0.74 56.10
C TRP A 45 8.71 0.41 55.08
N ASN A 46 7.73 0.49 54.24
CA ASN A 46 7.56 1.52 53.18
C ASN A 46 6.74 2.76 53.63
N GLN A 47 6.28 2.78 54.89
CA GLN A 47 5.47 3.88 55.42
C GLN A 47 6.29 5.01 56.01
N PRO A 48 5.81 6.31 55.98
CA PRO A 48 6.52 7.47 56.55
C PRO A 48 6.91 7.33 58.01
N GLY A 49 6.08 6.69 58.82
CA GLY A 49 6.30 6.53 60.28
C GLY A 49 7.19 5.35 60.67
N PHE A 50 7.71 4.57 59.74
CA PHE A 50 8.52 3.42 60.05
C PHE A 50 9.88 3.80 60.62
N ASN A 51 10.28 3.17 61.73
CA ASN A 51 11.63 3.40 62.33
C ASN A 51 12.66 2.48 61.71
N ALA A 52 13.49 2.97 60.79
CA ALA A 52 14.53 2.20 60.12
C ALA A 52 15.91 2.27 60.86
N SER A 53 15.97 2.69 62.14
CA SER A 53 17.23 2.82 62.91
C SER A 53 18.02 1.48 63.05
N GLY A 54 17.40 0.37 62.81
CA GLY A 54 18.00 -0.96 62.79
C GLY A 54 18.52 -1.42 61.43
N TRP A 55 18.30 -0.63 60.37
CA TRP A 55 18.80 -0.87 59.04
C TRP A 55 20.19 -0.31 58.85
N SER A 56 20.94 -0.82 57.89
CA SER A 56 22.21 -0.22 57.47
C SER A 56 21.96 1.09 56.71
N SER A 57 22.97 1.89 56.48
CA SER A 57 22.89 3.15 55.70
C SER A 57 24.05 3.23 54.76
N GLY A 58 23.76 3.67 53.51
CA GLY A 58 24.79 3.88 52.47
C GLY A 58 24.26 4.76 51.32
N PRO A 59 25.17 5.26 50.50
CA PRO A 59 24.77 5.95 49.27
C PRO A 59 24.11 4.98 48.26
N SER A 60 23.13 5.51 47.44
CA SER A 60 22.50 4.71 46.37
C SER A 60 23.49 4.41 45.25
N GLY A 61 23.13 3.43 44.50
CA GLY A 61 23.72 2.34 43.82
C GLY A 61 23.98 1.19 44.76
N PHE A 62 22.93 0.43 45.06
CA PHE A 62 23.03 -0.75 45.93
C PHE A 62 23.06 -2.01 45.08
N GLY A 63 24.06 -2.82 45.27
CA GLY A 63 24.14 -4.09 44.55
C GLY A 63 25.46 -4.81 44.70
N TYR A 64 25.75 -5.65 43.73
CA TYR A 64 27.04 -6.39 43.64
C TYR A 64 27.16 -6.94 42.19
N GLY A 65 28.40 -7.09 41.70
CA GLY A 65 28.72 -7.91 40.54
C GLY A 65 29.37 -7.19 39.38
N ASP A 66 28.89 -6.07 38.95
CA ASP A 66 29.22 -5.37 37.68
C ASP A 66 30.10 -4.10 37.87
N ASP A 67 30.63 -3.88 39.10
CA ASP A 67 31.56 -2.80 39.49
C ASP A 67 30.94 -1.37 39.37
N ASP A 68 29.63 -1.22 39.28
CA ASP A 68 28.92 0.08 39.22
C ASP A 68 28.28 0.47 40.58
N ASP A 69 28.24 -0.42 41.55
CA ASP A 69 27.60 -0.20 42.83
C ASP A 69 28.46 0.60 43.80
N VAL A 70 27.89 1.68 44.32
CA VAL A 70 28.54 2.54 45.34
C VAL A 70 28.44 1.89 46.73
N THR A 71 27.29 1.27 47.03
CA THR A 71 27.10 0.51 48.26
C THR A 71 27.04 -1.00 47.92
N VAL A 72 28.21 -1.63 47.99
CA VAL A 72 28.32 -3.06 47.71
C VAL A 72 27.68 -3.89 48.84
N ILE A 73 26.70 -4.72 48.53
CA ILE A 73 25.98 -5.62 49.42
C ILE A 73 26.40 -7.07 49.19
N SER A 74 26.07 -7.95 50.15
CA SER A 74 26.27 -9.39 49.92
C SER A 74 25.23 -9.95 48.95
N ASN A 75 25.62 -10.97 48.18
CA ASN A 75 24.69 -11.73 47.32
C ASN A 75 23.40 -12.06 48.08
N THR A 76 22.26 -11.78 47.47
CA THR A 76 20.95 -11.91 48.08
C THR A 76 19.85 -12.08 47.05
N MET A 77 18.68 -12.65 47.45
CA MET A 77 17.48 -12.69 46.61
C MET A 77 16.80 -11.33 46.50
N SER A 78 16.95 -10.46 47.50
CA SER A 78 16.34 -9.12 47.42
C SER A 78 17.08 -8.13 48.32
N VAL A 79 16.93 -6.86 47.99
CA VAL A 79 17.34 -5.73 48.85
C VAL A 79 16.15 -4.77 49.01
N TYR A 80 16.00 -4.29 50.25
CA TYR A 80 14.99 -3.29 50.59
C TYR A 80 15.69 -1.99 50.92
N ILE A 81 15.34 -0.93 50.21
CA ILE A 81 15.94 0.41 50.39
C ILE A 81 14.83 1.43 50.65
N ARG A 82 15.09 2.42 51.49
CA ARG A 82 14.16 3.50 51.77
C ARG A 82 14.89 4.79 52.07
N LYS A 83 14.28 5.92 51.60
CA LYS A 83 14.79 7.26 51.82
C LYS A 83 13.66 8.21 52.19
N THR A 84 13.92 9.09 53.12
CA THR A 84 13.06 10.24 53.41
C THR A 84 13.52 11.46 52.63
N PHE A 85 12.60 12.22 52.09
CA PHE A 85 12.85 13.51 51.45
C PHE A 85 11.76 14.51 51.82
N TYR A 86 11.99 15.79 51.58
CA TYR A 86 11.09 16.84 52.02
C TYR A 86 10.53 17.62 50.82
N ILE A 87 9.22 17.81 50.76
CA ILE A 87 8.53 18.63 49.75
C ILE A 87 8.05 19.92 50.44
N THR A 88 8.55 21.06 49.96
CA THR A 88 8.22 22.39 50.51
C THR A 88 6.81 22.80 50.14
N ASP A 89 6.45 22.70 48.87
CA ASP A 89 5.15 23.04 48.32
C ASP A 89 4.72 22.02 47.26
N VAL A 90 3.73 21.18 47.58
CA VAL A 90 3.17 20.19 46.65
C VAL A 90 2.39 20.83 45.51
N SER A 91 1.85 22.06 45.69
CA SER A 91 1.10 22.78 44.68
C SER A 91 1.97 23.25 43.49
N ALA A 92 3.30 23.35 43.74
CA ALA A 92 4.29 23.70 42.73
C ALA A 92 4.73 22.46 41.88
N VAL A 93 4.34 21.26 42.26
CA VAL A 93 4.67 20.02 41.53
C VAL A 93 3.59 19.70 40.55
N GLY A 94 3.86 19.89 39.25
CA GLY A 94 2.96 19.57 38.15
C GLY A 94 3.20 18.19 37.54
N TYR A 95 4.40 17.58 37.79
CA TYR A 95 4.74 16.27 37.25
C TYR A 95 5.69 15.54 38.19
N LEU A 96 5.66 14.23 38.22
CA LEU A 96 6.52 13.42 39.05
C LEU A 96 7.02 12.19 38.29
N VAL A 97 8.34 11.96 38.34
CA VAL A 97 9.00 10.88 37.59
C VAL A 97 9.86 10.07 38.52
N LEU A 98 9.72 8.76 38.48
CA LEU A 98 10.70 7.81 38.99
C LEU A 98 11.52 7.28 37.83
N ASP A 99 12.82 7.57 37.82
CA ASP A 99 13.80 6.88 37.00
C ASP A 99 14.51 5.86 37.86
N ILE A 100 14.57 4.62 37.45
CA ILE A 100 15.18 3.53 38.23
C ILE A 100 16.04 2.63 37.34
N ASP A 101 17.30 2.46 37.76
CA ASP A 101 18.19 1.44 37.22
C ASP A 101 18.21 0.25 38.16
N TYR A 102 17.93 -0.94 37.68
CA TYR A 102 17.72 -2.12 38.50
C TYR A 102 18.03 -3.42 37.75
N ASP A 103 18.28 -4.46 38.51
CA ASP A 103 18.52 -5.83 38.10
C ASP A 103 17.94 -6.78 39.13
N ASP A 104 17.09 -7.77 38.88
CA ASP A 104 16.27 -8.12 37.70
C ASP A 104 14.86 -7.54 37.73
N GLY A 105 14.28 -7.34 38.89
CA GLY A 105 12.91 -6.89 39.10
C GLY A 105 12.75 -6.03 40.33
N PHE A 106 11.73 -5.16 40.37
CA PHE A 106 11.52 -4.26 41.51
C PHE A 106 10.04 -3.97 41.77
N VAL A 107 9.76 -3.46 42.99
CA VAL A 107 8.54 -2.74 43.33
C VAL A 107 8.89 -1.49 44.12
N ALA A 108 8.37 -0.34 43.68
CA ALA A 108 8.60 0.96 44.31
C ALA A 108 7.34 1.52 44.97
N TYR A 109 7.52 2.22 46.06
CA TYR A 109 6.45 2.81 46.87
C TYR A 109 6.74 4.27 47.19
N LEU A 110 5.72 5.14 47.14
CA LEU A 110 5.74 6.50 47.67
C LEU A 110 4.72 6.62 48.81
N ASN A 111 5.22 6.99 49.97
CA ASN A 111 4.38 7.12 51.18
C ASN A 111 3.54 5.85 51.50
N GLY A 112 4.05 4.65 51.11
CA GLY A 112 3.42 3.38 51.30
C GLY A 112 2.43 2.97 50.22
N GLN A 113 2.19 3.78 49.21
CA GLN A 113 1.43 3.43 48.03
C GLN A 113 2.40 2.98 46.93
N GLU A 114 2.06 1.89 46.24
CA GLU A 114 2.84 1.42 45.12
C GLU A 114 2.77 2.42 43.95
N ILE A 115 3.91 2.70 43.34
CA ILE A 115 4.02 3.68 42.27
C ILE A 115 4.58 3.10 40.98
N ALA A 116 5.33 2.00 41.05
CA ALA A 116 5.87 1.29 39.90
C ALA A 116 6.29 -0.13 40.30
N ARG A 117 6.23 -1.04 39.33
CA ARG A 117 6.84 -2.39 39.44
C ARG A 117 7.24 -2.93 38.10
N ASN A 118 8.23 -3.78 38.08
CA ASN A 118 8.55 -4.61 36.93
C ASN A 118 9.05 -5.97 37.42
N LEU A 119 8.64 -7.05 36.69
CA LEU A 119 9.07 -8.45 36.87
C LEU A 119 8.94 -9.02 38.30
N VAL A 120 8.08 -8.44 39.14
CA VAL A 120 7.77 -8.96 40.50
C VAL A 120 6.26 -8.99 40.69
N SER A 121 5.66 -10.17 40.87
CA SER A 121 4.22 -10.31 41.04
C SER A 121 3.80 -10.34 42.53
N GLY A 122 2.47 -10.32 42.77
CA GLY A 122 1.83 -10.37 44.06
C GLY A 122 1.76 -9.05 44.83
N ASP A 123 0.69 -8.87 45.65
CA ASP A 123 0.44 -7.61 46.38
C ASP A 123 1.52 -7.30 47.43
N VAL A 124 2.09 -8.34 48.02
CA VAL A 124 3.16 -8.25 49.04
C VAL A 124 4.21 -9.31 48.70
N PRO A 125 5.20 -8.99 47.83
CA PRO A 125 6.22 -9.93 47.44
C PRO A 125 7.00 -10.42 48.68
N ALA A 126 7.29 -11.74 48.73
CA ALA A 126 8.11 -12.32 49.79
C ALA A 126 9.58 -11.90 49.58
N PHE A 127 10.33 -11.76 50.68
CA PHE A 127 11.73 -11.32 50.61
C PHE A 127 12.63 -12.30 49.83
N ASP A 128 12.23 -13.53 49.70
CA ASP A 128 12.92 -14.62 48.99
C ASP A 128 12.26 -15.00 47.67
N GLN A 129 11.30 -14.20 47.20
CA GLN A 129 10.63 -14.39 45.92
C GLN A 129 11.57 -14.00 44.78
N PRO A 130 11.77 -14.84 43.77
CA PRO A 130 12.52 -14.47 42.55
C PRO A 130 11.74 -13.47 41.70
N SER A 131 12.45 -12.73 40.87
CA SER A 131 11.87 -12.01 39.76
C SER A 131 11.29 -12.98 38.71
N GLU A 132 10.33 -12.51 37.87
CA GLU A 132 9.68 -13.33 36.83
C GLU A 132 10.50 -13.42 35.53
N GLY A 133 11.61 -12.68 35.45
CA GLY A 133 12.49 -12.64 34.28
C GLY A 133 13.78 -11.92 34.59
N ASN A 134 14.70 -11.89 33.63
CA ASN A 134 15.93 -11.13 33.71
C ASN A 134 15.71 -9.71 33.23
N HIS A 135 16.33 -8.75 33.89
CA HIS A 135 16.49 -7.38 33.48
C HIS A 135 17.86 -6.90 33.93
N GLU A 136 18.62 -6.33 33.02
CA GLU A 136 19.96 -5.81 33.29
C GLU A 136 19.91 -4.33 33.63
N ALA A 137 20.75 -3.86 34.52
CA ALA A 137 20.98 -2.44 34.75
C ALA A 137 21.58 -1.79 33.49
N LEU A 138 21.16 -0.57 33.18
CA LEU A 138 21.44 0.05 31.87
C LEU A 138 22.44 1.23 31.96
N LEU A 139 22.51 1.92 33.10
CA LEU A 139 23.33 3.14 33.23
C LEU A 139 24.83 2.86 33.06
N TYR A 140 25.33 1.74 33.55
CA TYR A 140 26.77 1.39 33.42
C TYR A 140 27.11 1.05 31.95
N GLN A 141 26.14 0.68 31.15
CA GLN A 141 26.28 0.42 29.72
C GLN A 141 26.18 1.69 28.86
N GLY A 142 25.87 2.85 29.48
CA GLY A 142 25.72 4.13 28.80
C GLY A 142 24.31 4.42 28.28
N TYR A 143 23.32 3.63 28.66
CA TYR A 143 21.91 3.89 28.35
C TYR A 143 21.22 4.63 29.50
N GLY A 144 19.99 5.12 29.29
CA GLY A 144 19.19 5.73 30.36
C GLY A 144 18.52 4.66 31.24
N PRO A 145 18.19 4.97 32.53
CA PRO A 145 17.41 4.11 33.39
C PRO A 145 15.97 3.99 32.88
N GLU A 146 15.24 2.98 33.37
CA GLU A 146 13.82 2.87 33.05
C GLU A 146 12.99 3.92 33.78
N ARG A 147 11.99 4.50 33.09
CA ARG A 147 11.20 5.64 33.56
C ARG A 147 9.75 5.30 33.81
N PHE A 148 9.23 5.76 34.96
CA PHE A 148 7.84 5.61 35.36
C PHE A 148 7.24 6.96 35.73
N GLN A 149 6.12 7.32 35.12
CA GLN A 149 5.32 8.45 35.58
C GLN A 149 4.63 8.10 36.89
N VAL A 150 4.67 8.99 37.86
CA VAL A 150 4.10 8.81 39.17
C VAL A 150 2.98 9.83 39.42
N ASP A 151 1.90 9.39 40.05
CA ASP A 151 0.81 10.32 40.46
C ASP A 151 1.35 11.29 41.51
N GLN A 152 1.53 12.56 41.13
CA GLN A 152 2.00 13.63 42.03
C GLN A 152 1.07 13.87 43.23
N SER A 153 -0.19 13.46 43.17
CA SER A 153 -1.15 13.58 44.28
C SER A 153 -0.75 12.74 45.49
N LEU A 154 0.17 11.78 45.34
CA LEU A 154 0.73 10.96 46.42
C LEU A 154 1.76 11.71 47.27
N LEU A 155 2.27 12.85 46.80
CA LEU A 155 3.17 13.70 47.57
C LEU A 155 2.39 14.45 48.64
N ILE A 156 3.06 14.62 49.79
CA ILE A 156 2.54 15.44 50.92
C ILE A 156 3.52 16.57 51.21
N SER A 157 3.00 17.74 51.62
CA SER A 157 3.86 18.82 52.13
C SER A 157 4.58 18.36 53.39
N GLY A 158 5.90 18.55 53.44
CA GLY A 158 6.74 18.03 54.51
C GLY A 158 7.46 16.74 54.13
N LEU A 159 7.53 15.81 55.10
CA LEU A 159 8.33 14.62 55.00
C LEU A 159 7.62 13.52 54.22
N ASN A 160 8.24 13.10 53.11
CA ASN A 160 7.81 11.98 52.27
C ASN A 160 8.84 10.82 52.37
N VAL A 161 8.40 9.65 51.91
CA VAL A 161 9.26 8.44 51.89
C VAL A 161 9.11 7.78 50.52
N ILE A 162 10.23 7.57 49.84
CA ILE A 162 10.35 6.59 48.74
C ILE A 162 10.96 5.31 49.30
N ALA A 163 10.44 4.17 48.91
CA ALA A 163 10.89 2.85 49.32
C ALA A 163 10.85 1.91 48.13
N VAL A 164 11.87 1.10 47.95
CA VAL A 164 12.00 0.14 46.82
C VAL A 164 12.48 -1.19 47.36
N GLN A 165 11.93 -2.27 46.82
CA GLN A 165 12.48 -3.62 46.95
C GLN A 165 12.90 -4.07 45.56
N VAL A 166 14.15 -4.54 45.42
CA VAL A 166 14.68 -5.11 44.18
C VAL A 166 14.91 -6.61 44.43
N HIS A 167 14.57 -7.42 43.42
CA HIS A 167 14.58 -8.87 43.47
C HIS A 167 15.40 -9.46 42.33
N ASN A 168 16.29 -10.36 42.65
CA ASN A 168 17.00 -11.22 41.71
C ASN A 168 16.12 -12.34 41.15
N GLN A 169 16.43 -12.82 39.95
CA GLN A 169 15.82 -14.02 39.40
C GLN A 169 16.24 -15.30 40.17
N SER A 170 17.46 -15.32 40.73
CA SER A 170 17.93 -16.41 41.55
C SER A 170 18.96 -15.97 42.59
N ILE A 171 19.15 -16.74 43.65
CA ILE A 171 20.22 -16.51 44.64
C ILE A 171 21.63 -16.71 44.06
N GLU A 172 21.73 -17.32 42.90
CA GLU A 172 22.98 -17.57 42.19
C GLU A 172 23.24 -16.48 41.11
N SER A 173 22.42 -15.42 41.05
CA SER A 173 22.67 -14.31 40.11
C SER A 173 24.04 -13.70 40.35
N SER A 174 24.72 -13.35 39.23
CA SER A 174 26.06 -12.78 39.24
C SER A 174 26.09 -11.37 39.83
N ASP A 175 24.97 -10.68 39.76
CA ASP A 175 24.79 -9.26 40.01
C ASP A 175 23.42 -8.92 40.62
N LEU A 176 23.25 -7.70 41.03
CA LEU A 176 22.02 -7.04 41.46
C LEU A 176 22.31 -5.53 41.48
N SER A 177 21.43 -4.70 40.91
CA SER A 177 21.53 -3.23 40.99
C SER A 177 20.25 -2.60 41.48
N ALA A 178 20.33 -1.50 42.23
CA ALA A 178 19.21 -0.69 42.70
C ALA A 178 19.60 0.80 42.79
N LEU A 179 19.24 1.60 41.80
CA LEU A 179 19.52 3.04 41.76
C LEU A 179 18.24 3.84 41.38
N PRO A 180 17.35 4.11 42.33
CA PRO A 180 16.19 4.95 42.08
C PRO A 180 16.51 6.46 42.17
N VAL A 181 15.91 7.25 41.29
CA VAL A 181 15.98 8.72 41.22
C VAL A 181 14.56 9.27 41.09
N LEU A 182 14.23 10.29 41.88
CA LEU A 182 12.92 10.91 41.86
C LEU A 182 13.01 12.37 41.46
N THR A 183 12.36 12.72 40.32
CA THR A 183 12.46 14.07 39.74
C THR A 183 11.07 14.70 39.64
N LEU A 184 11.00 15.97 39.95
CA LEU A 184 9.81 16.84 39.97
C LEU A 184 9.81 17.77 38.78
N GLY A 185 8.68 17.87 38.06
CA GLY A 185 8.37 18.96 37.15
C GLY A 185 7.76 20.12 37.95
N ILE A 186 8.45 21.24 38.05
CA ILE A 186 8.07 22.42 38.86
C ILE A 186 7.32 23.41 37.97
N THR A 187 6.19 23.94 38.47
CA THR A 187 5.28 24.83 37.71
C THR A 187 5.53 26.31 38.02
N ASN A 188 6.37 26.62 38.97
CA ASN A 188 6.77 28.00 39.29
C ASN A 188 8.27 28.21 39.02
N THR A 189 8.76 29.42 39.14
CA THR A 189 10.17 29.80 38.85
C THR A 189 11.10 29.65 40.04
N THR A 190 10.68 29.00 41.14
CA THR A 190 11.51 28.85 42.39
C THR A 190 12.28 27.55 42.33
N TYR A 191 13.57 27.61 42.55
CA TYR A 191 14.48 26.47 42.65
C TYR A 191 14.68 26.07 44.09
N ASP A 192 14.05 24.96 44.52
CA ASP A 192 14.04 24.51 45.94
C ASP A 192 14.84 23.20 46.13
N TYR A 193 15.17 22.48 45.04
CA TYR A 193 15.81 21.17 45.11
C TYR A 193 17.05 21.12 44.20
N ASN A 194 17.52 19.94 43.88
CA ASN A 194 18.74 19.80 43.09
C ASN A 194 18.45 19.70 41.59
N SER A 195 19.41 20.09 40.75
CA SER A 195 19.33 19.81 39.31
C SER A 195 19.27 18.31 39.04
N PRO A 196 18.50 17.86 38.03
CA PRO A 196 18.46 16.46 37.64
C PRO A 196 19.86 15.92 37.27
N PRO A 197 20.06 14.59 37.32
CA PRO A 197 21.29 13.97 36.83
C PRO A 197 21.56 14.30 35.35
N TRP A 198 22.82 14.22 34.97
CA TRP A 198 23.26 14.57 33.60
C TRP A 198 22.59 13.75 32.45
N TRP A 199 22.13 12.56 32.78
CA TRP A 199 21.45 11.66 31.84
C TRP A 199 19.90 11.88 31.81
N PHE A 200 19.38 12.73 32.67
CA PHE A 200 17.94 13.02 32.72
C PHE A 200 17.51 13.74 31.44
N VAL A 201 16.55 13.11 30.75
CA VAL A 201 15.87 13.72 29.61
C VAL A 201 14.49 14.15 30.07
N GLU A 202 14.10 15.39 29.81
CA GLU A 202 12.78 15.91 30.18
C GLU A 202 11.67 15.04 29.53
N PRO A 203 10.70 14.55 30.36
CA PRO A 203 9.59 13.82 29.79
C PRO A 203 8.77 14.70 28.85
N TYR A 204 8.36 14.12 27.75
CA TYR A 204 7.38 14.76 26.90
C TYR A 204 6.03 14.81 27.66
N ILE A 205 5.50 16.00 27.90
CA ILE A 205 4.18 16.20 28.50
C ILE A 205 3.23 16.63 27.39
N PRO A 206 2.23 15.80 27.03
CA PRO A 206 1.29 16.14 25.97
C PRO A 206 0.59 17.47 26.27
N VAL A 207 0.72 18.41 25.36
CA VAL A 207 -0.05 19.67 25.42
C VAL A 207 -1.42 19.39 24.81
N THR A 208 -2.49 19.68 25.54
CA THR A 208 -3.84 19.60 24.97
C THR A 208 -4.05 20.76 24.01
N VAL A 209 -4.25 20.45 22.74
CA VAL A 209 -4.63 21.43 21.72
C VAL A 209 -6.15 21.66 21.81
N ASP A 210 -6.57 22.92 22.03
CA ASP A 210 -7.99 23.30 21.87
C ASP A 210 -8.36 23.34 20.39
N PHE A 211 -8.75 22.17 19.85
CA PHE A 211 -9.06 22.00 18.45
C PHE A 211 -10.49 22.38 18.12
N GLN A 212 -10.68 23.44 17.35
CA GLN A 212 -12.00 23.96 16.97
C GLN A 212 -12.29 23.90 15.48
N SER A 213 -11.26 23.99 14.64
CA SER A 213 -11.44 24.08 13.18
C SER A 213 -10.15 23.77 12.42
N SER A 214 -10.29 23.44 11.15
CA SER A 214 -9.18 23.12 10.26
C SER A 214 -9.44 23.62 8.83
N ASN A 215 -8.37 23.89 8.09
CA ASN A 215 -8.39 24.02 6.64
C ASN A 215 -8.48 22.66 5.94
N LEU A 216 -8.18 21.56 6.65
CA LEU A 216 -8.31 20.17 6.19
C LEU A 216 -9.66 19.58 6.59
N PRO A 217 -10.14 18.51 5.96
CA PRO A 217 -11.25 17.70 6.46
C PRO A 217 -11.03 17.26 7.91
N ILE A 218 -12.10 17.21 8.71
CA ILE A 218 -12.04 16.72 10.08
C ILE A 218 -12.75 15.38 10.16
N ILE A 219 -12.05 14.36 10.65
CA ILE A 219 -12.60 13.02 10.86
C ILE A 219 -12.83 12.83 12.37
N VAL A 220 -14.08 12.61 12.75
CA VAL A 220 -14.48 12.33 14.12
C VAL A 220 -14.85 10.86 14.23
N ILE A 221 -14.21 10.15 15.15
CA ILE A 221 -14.42 8.72 15.40
C ILE A 221 -14.79 8.54 16.86
N ASP A 222 -15.89 7.86 17.12
CA ASP A 222 -16.32 7.50 18.47
C ASP A 222 -16.49 5.98 18.57
N THR A 223 -15.73 5.36 19.47
CA THR A 223 -15.86 3.94 19.83
C THR A 223 -16.92 3.76 20.93
N ASP A 224 -17.46 2.55 21.09
CA ASP A 224 -18.46 2.29 22.14
C ASP A 224 -17.82 2.53 23.51
N GLN A 225 -18.43 3.43 24.29
CA GLN A 225 -17.99 3.86 25.64
C GLN A 225 -16.53 4.37 25.71
N GLY A 226 -15.96 4.84 24.60
CA GLY A 226 -14.56 5.30 24.54
C GLY A 226 -13.54 4.16 24.61
N GLN A 227 -13.93 2.95 24.20
CA GLN A 227 -13.03 1.79 24.18
C GLN A 227 -11.79 2.07 23.34
N GLU A 228 -10.64 1.65 23.82
CA GLU A 228 -9.38 1.68 23.06
C GLU A 228 -9.47 0.77 21.82
N ILE A 229 -8.94 1.25 20.70
CA ILE A 229 -8.94 0.49 19.45
C ILE A 229 -7.83 -0.57 19.49
N PRO A 230 -8.14 -1.88 19.40
CA PRO A 230 -7.16 -2.95 19.44
C PRO A 230 -6.44 -3.10 18.08
N ASP A 231 -5.36 -3.86 18.06
CA ASP A 231 -4.71 -4.31 16.83
C ASP A 231 -5.63 -5.29 16.05
N GLU A 232 -6.11 -6.34 16.70
CA GLU A 232 -7.11 -7.29 16.19
C GLU A 232 -8.01 -7.79 17.33
N PRO A 233 -9.26 -8.07 17.06
CA PRO A 233 -10.07 -7.83 15.86
C PRO A 233 -10.59 -6.39 15.77
N LYS A 234 -11.07 -5.99 14.59
CA LYS A 234 -11.79 -4.71 14.41
C LYS A 234 -12.96 -4.59 15.36
N ILE A 235 -13.08 -3.42 15.99
CA ILE A 235 -14.22 -3.07 16.87
C ILE A 235 -15.21 -2.14 16.16
N ASP A 236 -16.44 -2.10 16.64
CA ASP A 236 -17.48 -1.21 16.16
C ASP A 236 -17.20 0.25 16.61
N ALA A 237 -17.39 1.19 15.69
CA ALA A 237 -17.28 2.62 15.95
C ALA A 237 -18.23 3.40 15.03
N THR A 238 -18.46 4.66 15.32
CA THR A 238 -19.08 5.61 14.39
C THR A 238 -18.03 6.56 13.86
N MET A 239 -18.19 6.97 12.61
CA MET A 239 -17.30 7.94 11.98
C MET A 239 -18.11 9.01 11.28
N LYS A 240 -17.68 10.26 11.43
CA LYS A 240 -18.16 11.39 10.65
C LYS A 240 -17.00 12.12 10.00
N ILE A 241 -17.17 12.53 8.76
CA ILE A 241 -16.19 13.33 8.02
C ILE A 241 -16.83 14.68 7.71
N ILE A 242 -16.31 15.72 8.35
CA ILE A 242 -16.69 17.10 8.09
C ILE A 242 -15.82 17.59 6.93
N TYR A 243 -16.46 17.96 5.84
CA TYR A 243 -15.78 18.48 4.66
C TYR A 243 -16.65 19.47 3.93
N ARG A 244 -16.13 20.66 3.77
CA ARG A 244 -16.67 21.73 2.96
C ARG A 244 -15.86 21.85 1.67
N ASP A 245 -16.44 22.41 0.64
CA ASP A 245 -15.76 22.56 -0.66
C ASP A 245 -14.36 23.15 -0.51
N GLU A 246 -13.49 22.81 -1.48
CA GLU A 246 -12.06 23.18 -1.48
C GLU A 246 -11.81 24.64 -1.05
N GLY A 247 -10.97 24.79 -0.04
CA GLY A 247 -10.59 26.08 0.53
C GLY A 247 -11.54 26.66 1.58
N ALA A 248 -12.68 26.04 1.85
CA ALA A 248 -13.56 26.43 2.93
C ALA A 248 -13.10 25.81 4.27
N ARG A 249 -13.22 26.57 5.37
CA ARG A 249 -12.83 26.11 6.69
C ARG A 249 -13.84 25.15 7.27
N ASN A 250 -13.38 24.03 7.79
CA ASN A 250 -14.18 23.04 8.51
C ASN A 250 -14.16 23.34 10.02
N PHE A 251 -15.31 23.26 10.68
CA PHE A 251 -15.42 23.49 12.12
C PHE A 251 -15.88 22.22 12.82
N LEU A 252 -15.29 21.90 13.97
CA LEU A 252 -15.67 20.71 14.74
C LEU A 252 -17.15 20.74 15.15
N THR A 253 -17.73 21.92 15.36
CA THR A 253 -19.17 22.11 15.63
C THR A 253 -20.09 21.67 14.50
N ASP A 254 -19.57 21.58 13.26
CA ASP A 254 -20.32 21.14 12.08
C ASP A 254 -20.64 19.63 12.11
N VAL A 255 -20.10 18.89 13.06
CA VAL A 255 -20.34 17.45 13.26
C VAL A 255 -21.84 17.09 13.39
N SER A 256 -22.68 18.06 13.75
CA SER A 256 -24.15 17.92 13.87
C SER A 256 -24.91 18.41 12.64
N ASP A 257 -24.27 19.03 11.67
CA ASP A 257 -24.89 19.56 10.45
C ASP A 257 -24.70 18.62 9.27
N ALA A 258 -25.72 17.83 8.95
CA ALA A 258 -25.68 16.85 7.87
C ALA A 258 -25.30 17.43 6.50
N SER A 259 -25.45 18.73 6.27
CA SER A 259 -25.09 19.39 5.00
C SER A 259 -23.59 19.58 4.83
N THR A 260 -22.81 19.45 5.89
CA THR A 260 -21.35 19.59 5.90
C THR A 260 -20.63 18.26 6.01
N LEU A 261 -21.40 17.15 6.14
CA LEU A 261 -20.82 15.81 6.30
C LEU A 261 -20.64 15.13 4.96
N ASN A 262 -19.41 14.81 4.63
CA ASN A 262 -19.05 13.93 3.51
C ASN A 262 -19.38 12.46 3.82
N TYR A 263 -19.30 12.07 5.10
CA TYR A 263 -19.67 10.76 5.59
C TYR A 263 -20.27 10.86 7.00
N ASP A 264 -21.29 10.05 7.29
CA ASP A 264 -21.86 9.83 8.61
C ASP A 264 -22.37 8.40 8.69
N GLY A 265 -21.69 7.51 9.40
CA GLY A 265 -22.06 6.10 9.42
C GLY A 265 -21.24 5.23 10.36
N ALA A 266 -21.65 3.95 10.42
CA ALA A 266 -20.95 2.93 11.19
C ALA A 266 -19.68 2.46 10.45
N ILE A 267 -18.65 2.16 11.24
CA ILE A 267 -17.40 1.55 10.77
C ILE A 267 -16.97 0.43 11.70
N LYS A 268 -16.13 -0.46 11.22
CA LYS A 268 -15.29 -1.31 12.08
C LYS A 268 -13.84 -0.89 11.90
N ILE A 269 -13.11 -0.70 13.00
CA ILE A 269 -11.78 -0.11 13.05
C ILE A 269 -10.82 -0.94 13.90
N GLU A 270 -9.56 -0.99 13.49
CA GLU A 270 -8.45 -1.62 14.18
C GLU A 270 -7.19 -0.77 14.07
N VAL A 271 -6.26 -0.91 15.00
CA VAL A 271 -4.87 -0.45 14.82
C VAL A 271 -4.23 -1.28 13.72
N ARG A 272 -3.37 -0.69 12.92
CA ARG A 272 -2.61 -1.38 11.89
C ARG A 272 -1.15 -0.98 11.90
N GLY A 273 -0.35 -1.80 11.22
CA GLY A 273 1.09 -1.61 11.04
C GLY A 273 1.87 -2.64 11.85
N SER A 274 3.10 -2.87 11.49
CA SER A 274 4.05 -3.72 12.20
C SER A 274 4.75 -2.90 13.28
N SER A 275 5.92 -2.34 12.96
CA SER A 275 6.68 -1.48 13.89
C SER A 275 5.93 -0.18 14.26
N SER A 276 5.14 0.37 13.34
CA SER A 276 4.35 1.59 13.61
C SER A 276 3.19 1.38 14.61
N ALA A 277 2.73 0.14 14.81
CA ALA A 277 1.74 -0.16 15.82
C ALA A 277 2.26 0.02 17.27
N LEU A 278 3.57 0.02 17.44
CA LEU A 278 4.22 0.26 18.74
C LEU A 278 4.34 1.73 19.11
N LEU A 279 4.20 2.65 18.15
CA LEU A 279 4.31 4.09 18.38
C LEU A 279 3.05 4.65 19.04
N ASP A 280 3.20 5.77 19.74
CA ASP A 280 2.08 6.46 20.40
C ASP A 280 1.04 6.92 19.38
N LYS A 281 1.49 7.52 18.26
CA LYS A 281 0.61 7.90 17.16
C LYS A 281 0.26 6.69 16.29
N LYS A 282 -0.92 6.12 16.51
CA LYS A 282 -1.39 4.91 15.84
C LYS A 282 -1.85 5.18 14.40
N GLN A 283 -1.73 4.17 13.57
CA GLN A 283 -2.40 4.09 12.27
C GLN A 283 -3.62 3.18 12.41
N PHE A 284 -4.66 3.44 11.60
CA PHE A 284 -5.89 2.66 11.67
C PHE A 284 -6.28 2.10 10.30
N ALA A 285 -6.87 0.90 10.31
CA ALA A 285 -7.59 0.36 9.16
C ALA A 285 -9.07 0.28 9.50
N PHE A 286 -9.94 0.75 8.61
CA PHE A 286 -11.37 0.71 8.88
C PHE A 286 -12.17 0.28 7.64
N THR A 287 -13.38 -0.20 7.92
CA THR A 287 -14.35 -0.69 6.94
C THR A 287 -15.71 -0.10 7.26
N PRO A 288 -16.37 0.64 6.34
CA PRO A 288 -17.74 1.11 6.47
C PRO A 288 -18.77 -0.02 6.43
N TYR A 289 -19.85 0.16 7.21
CA TYR A 289 -20.96 -0.78 7.30
C TYR A 289 -22.29 -0.06 7.18
N ASP A 290 -23.29 -0.74 6.64
CA ASP A 290 -24.67 -0.27 6.63
C ASP A 290 -25.43 -0.65 7.92
N ASP A 291 -26.68 -0.21 8.03
CA ASP A 291 -27.56 -0.49 9.17
C ASP A 291 -27.90 -1.98 9.33
N LEU A 292 -27.62 -2.82 8.33
CA LEU A 292 -27.82 -4.25 8.38
C LEU A 292 -26.58 -5.00 8.83
N GLY A 293 -25.46 -4.29 9.01
CA GLY A 293 -24.15 -4.86 9.37
C GLY A 293 -23.41 -5.49 8.20
N GLU A 294 -23.76 -5.09 6.96
CA GLU A 294 -23.07 -5.50 5.75
C GLU A 294 -22.05 -4.43 5.33
N LYS A 295 -20.91 -4.87 4.76
CA LYS A 295 -19.89 -3.96 4.22
C LYS A 295 -20.47 -3.13 3.10
N VAL A 296 -20.18 -1.84 3.09
CA VAL A 296 -20.65 -0.91 2.07
C VAL A 296 -19.51 -0.14 1.42
N ASN A 297 -19.55 -0.05 0.09
CA ASN A 297 -18.60 0.77 -0.67
C ASN A 297 -19.06 2.23 -0.61
N VAL A 298 -18.22 3.10 -0.07
CA VAL A 298 -18.48 4.53 0.08
C VAL A 298 -17.39 5.35 -0.61
N SER A 299 -17.78 6.48 -1.20
CA SER A 299 -16.84 7.51 -1.65
C SER A 299 -16.49 8.40 -0.46
N LEU A 300 -15.22 8.53 -0.14
CA LEU A 300 -14.74 9.39 0.92
C LEU A 300 -13.84 10.47 0.34
N LEU A 301 -14.15 11.75 0.59
CA LEU A 301 -13.38 12.91 0.13
C LEU A 301 -13.09 12.84 -1.38
N ASP A 302 -14.10 12.54 -2.19
CA ASP A 302 -14.07 12.41 -3.65
C ASP A 302 -13.14 11.29 -4.19
N MET A 303 -12.71 10.38 -3.34
CA MET A 303 -12.03 9.17 -3.78
C MET A 303 -13.05 8.11 -4.21
N PRO A 304 -12.72 7.24 -5.17
CA PRO A 304 -13.61 6.20 -5.68
C PRO A 304 -14.19 5.32 -4.57
N LYS A 305 -15.43 4.86 -4.78
CA LYS A 305 -16.18 4.04 -3.80
C LYS A 305 -15.45 2.74 -3.49
N GLU A 306 -15.23 2.49 -2.21
CA GLU A 306 -14.65 1.26 -1.70
C GLU A 306 -14.94 1.09 -0.20
N ASN A 307 -14.63 -0.09 0.36
CA ASN A 307 -14.90 -0.40 1.76
C ASN A 307 -13.66 -0.67 2.62
N ASP A 308 -12.45 -0.63 2.07
CA ASP A 308 -11.20 -0.78 2.83
C ASP A 308 -10.37 0.51 2.76
N TRP A 309 -10.23 1.16 3.90
CA TRP A 309 -9.59 2.45 4.06
C TRP A 309 -8.53 2.43 5.15
N ILE A 310 -7.59 3.36 5.08
CA ILE A 310 -6.51 3.53 6.04
C ILE A 310 -6.49 4.99 6.50
N LEU A 311 -6.34 5.21 7.81
CA LEU A 311 -5.90 6.47 8.40
C LEU A 311 -4.42 6.30 8.74
N ASN A 312 -3.54 6.81 7.86
CA ASN A 312 -2.10 6.78 8.04
C ASN A 312 -1.68 7.91 8.99
N GLY A 313 -1.10 7.55 10.13
CA GLY A 313 -0.67 8.48 11.18
C GLY A 313 0.64 9.20 10.89
N LEU A 314 1.38 8.81 9.84
CA LEU A 314 2.63 9.45 9.40
C LEU A 314 3.74 9.49 10.47
N ALA A 315 3.73 8.55 11.41
CA ALA A 315 4.50 8.63 12.64
C ALA A 315 6.04 8.55 12.46
N TYR A 316 6.51 7.94 11.38
CA TYR A 316 7.95 7.86 11.06
C TYR A 316 8.43 8.97 10.11
N ASP A 317 7.54 9.85 9.68
CA ASP A 317 7.87 10.88 8.71
C ASP A 317 7.70 12.29 9.30
N PRO A 318 8.76 12.93 9.79
CA PRO A 318 8.68 14.28 10.36
C PRO A 318 8.32 15.36 9.32
N SER A 319 8.32 15.03 8.02
CA SER A 319 7.83 15.92 6.98
C SER A 319 6.33 15.74 6.70
N TYR A 320 5.74 14.66 7.18
CA TYR A 320 4.34 14.27 6.94
C TYR A 320 3.94 14.13 5.47
N MET A 321 4.88 14.04 4.51
CA MET A 321 4.55 14.08 3.09
C MET A 321 5.29 13.06 2.19
N ARG A 322 6.27 12.32 2.70
CA ARG A 322 7.10 11.43 1.87
C ARG A 322 6.29 10.38 1.12
N ASP A 323 5.40 9.66 1.80
CA ASP A 323 4.43 8.75 1.17
C ASP A 323 3.56 9.47 0.13
N PHE A 324 2.96 10.59 0.54
CA PHE A 324 2.02 11.34 -0.28
C PHE A 324 2.66 11.84 -1.58
N ILE A 325 3.86 12.42 -1.50
CA ILE A 325 4.60 12.90 -2.67
C ILE A 325 4.98 11.74 -3.58
N SER A 326 5.51 10.65 -3.02
CA SER A 326 5.91 9.46 -3.78
C SER A 326 4.74 8.87 -4.57
N TYR A 327 3.56 8.74 -3.94
CA TYR A 327 2.36 8.24 -4.61
C TYR A 327 1.87 9.21 -5.69
N LYS A 328 1.95 10.53 -5.46
CA LYS A 328 1.65 11.54 -6.48
C LYS A 328 2.60 11.45 -7.68
N LEU A 329 3.90 11.33 -7.45
CA LEU A 329 4.90 11.18 -8.52
C LEU A 329 4.67 9.90 -9.32
N SER A 330 4.42 8.77 -8.66
CA SER A 330 4.10 7.51 -9.34
C SER A 330 2.85 7.63 -10.22
N LYS A 331 1.84 8.33 -9.75
CA LYS A 331 0.63 8.59 -10.54
C LYS A 331 0.91 9.51 -11.73
N LEU A 332 1.70 10.57 -11.56
CA LEU A 332 2.03 11.52 -12.62
C LEU A 332 2.85 10.90 -13.76
N ILE A 333 3.60 9.83 -13.49
CA ILE A 333 4.33 9.08 -14.52
C ILE A 333 3.51 7.97 -15.17
N GLY A 334 2.22 7.80 -14.80
CA GLY A 334 1.25 6.90 -15.45
C GLY A 334 0.98 5.59 -14.73
N ASN A 335 1.37 5.44 -13.45
CA ASN A 335 1.09 4.25 -12.67
C ASN A 335 -0.02 4.48 -11.65
N TYR A 336 -0.76 3.42 -11.29
CA TYR A 336 -1.63 3.49 -10.13
C TYR A 336 -0.78 3.60 -8.85
N ALA A 337 -1.20 4.49 -7.96
CA ALA A 337 -0.69 4.57 -6.59
C ALA A 337 -1.84 4.94 -5.66
N SER A 338 -1.74 4.56 -4.39
CA SER A 338 -2.74 4.85 -3.37
C SER A 338 -3.10 6.34 -3.35
N ARG A 339 -4.39 6.65 -3.52
CA ARG A 339 -4.89 8.02 -3.37
C ARG A 339 -5.03 8.33 -1.90
N GLY A 340 -4.71 9.55 -1.53
CA GLY A 340 -4.83 10.03 -0.16
C GLY A 340 -5.37 11.44 -0.06
N ARG A 341 -5.94 11.77 1.09
CA ARG A 341 -6.39 13.11 1.47
C ARG A 341 -5.91 13.40 2.89
N TYR A 342 -5.20 14.51 3.08
CA TYR A 342 -4.89 14.96 4.42
C TYR A 342 -6.15 15.30 5.19
N CYS A 343 -6.17 15.00 6.47
CA CYS A 343 -7.25 15.26 7.40
C CYS A 343 -6.69 15.43 8.81
N GLU A 344 -7.51 15.96 9.70
CA GLU A 344 -7.23 15.95 11.13
C GLU A 344 -8.24 15.05 11.85
N VAL A 345 -7.78 14.30 12.83
CA VAL A 345 -8.58 13.25 13.48
C VAL A 345 -8.88 13.62 14.90
N VAL A 346 -10.14 13.42 15.31
CA VAL A 346 -10.62 13.46 16.68
C VAL A 346 -11.15 12.07 17.03
N LEU A 347 -10.58 11.43 18.03
CA LEU A 347 -10.96 10.11 18.51
C LEU A 347 -11.51 10.20 19.93
N ASN A 348 -12.75 9.77 20.14
CA ASN A 348 -13.41 9.83 21.44
C ASN A 348 -13.37 11.23 22.10
N GLY A 349 -13.44 12.27 21.28
CA GLY A 349 -13.36 13.67 21.73
C GLY A 349 -11.93 14.20 21.94
N GLU A 350 -10.89 13.37 21.74
CA GLU A 350 -9.49 13.78 21.86
C GLU A 350 -8.87 14.02 20.49
N PHE A 351 -8.19 15.16 20.33
CA PHE A 351 -7.49 15.52 19.09
C PHE A 351 -6.24 14.67 18.89
N GLN A 352 -6.15 13.97 17.75
CA GLN A 352 -5.06 13.06 17.40
C GLN A 352 -4.04 13.65 16.41
N GLY A 353 -4.29 14.89 15.91
CA GLY A 353 -3.42 15.55 14.94
C GLY A 353 -3.66 15.19 13.50
N ILE A 354 -2.65 15.40 12.66
CA ILE A 354 -2.69 15.22 11.20
C ILE A 354 -2.59 13.75 10.82
N TYR A 355 -3.42 13.33 9.83
CA TYR A 355 -3.43 12.01 9.21
C TYR A 355 -3.59 12.13 7.70
N VAL A 356 -3.36 11.04 6.99
CA VAL A 356 -3.81 10.86 5.60
C VAL A 356 -4.86 9.77 5.56
N LEU A 357 -6.10 10.11 5.17
CA LEU A 357 -7.09 9.13 4.74
C LEU A 357 -6.66 8.61 3.38
N GLN A 358 -6.36 7.33 3.26
CA GLN A 358 -5.83 6.74 2.04
C GLN A 358 -6.45 5.39 1.69
N GLU A 359 -6.34 5.03 0.42
CA GLU A 359 -6.76 3.74 -0.10
C GLU A 359 -5.83 2.62 0.36
N LYS A 360 -6.40 1.48 0.77
CA LYS A 360 -5.66 0.23 0.92
C LYS A 360 -5.38 -0.36 -0.45
N LEU A 361 -4.16 -0.86 -0.68
CA LEU A 361 -3.84 -1.60 -1.91
C LEU A 361 -4.64 -2.91 -1.95
N LYS A 362 -5.39 -3.13 -3.02
CA LYS A 362 -6.16 -4.35 -3.28
C LYS A 362 -6.59 -4.44 -4.74
N ALA A 363 -7.02 -5.62 -5.16
CA ALA A 363 -7.64 -5.81 -6.47
C ALA A 363 -9.03 -5.15 -6.48
N ASP A 364 -9.20 -4.13 -7.30
CA ASP A 364 -10.44 -3.37 -7.48
C ASP A 364 -10.35 -2.53 -8.76
N ASP A 365 -11.47 -2.28 -9.43
CA ASP A 365 -11.53 -1.59 -10.71
C ASP A 365 -10.95 -0.16 -10.62
N SER A 366 -11.07 0.48 -9.46
CA SER A 366 -10.54 1.82 -9.20
C SER A 366 -9.14 1.84 -8.58
N ARG A 367 -8.57 0.68 -8.19
CA ARG A 367 -7.27 0.53 -7.54
C ARG A 367 -6.32 -0.30 -8.40
N ILE A 368 -5.95 -1.51 -7.99
CA ILE A 368 -5.23 -2.45 -8.85
C ILE A 368 -6.25 -3.15 -9.71
N ASN A 369 -6.48 -2.61 -10.90
CA ASN A 369 -7.52 -3.10 -11.81
C ASN A 369 -7.05 -4.39 -12.49
N ILE A 370 -7.47 -5.52 -11.97
CA ILE A 370 -7.22 -6.87 -12.49
C ILE A 370 -8.47 -7.74 -12.39
N ASN A 371 -8.68 -8.61 -13.35
CA ASN A 371 -9.73 -9.64 -13.30
C ASN A 371 -9.40 -10.67 -12.23
N LYS A 372 -9.92 -10.49 -11.02
CA LYS A 372 -9.62 -11.33 -9.83
C LYS A 372 -9.66 -12.82 -10.17
N ILE A 373 -8.59 -13.54 -9.84
CA ILE A 373 -8.58 -14.98 -9.96
C ILE A 373 -9.52 -15.59 -8.91
N LYS A 374 -10.27 -16.62 -9.31
CA LYS A 374 -11.19 -17.34 -8.43
C LYS A 374 -10.63 -18.74 -8.15
N ASP A 375 -11.09 -19.36 -7.07
CA ASP A 375 -10.72 -20.73 -6.68
C ASP A 375 -10.94 -21.78 -7.80
N THR A 376 -11.90 -21.52 -8.69
CA THR A 376 -12.24 -22.38 -9.85
C THR A 376 -11.36 -22.12 -11.08
N HIS A 377 -10.49 -21.12 -11.07
CA HIS A 377 -9.64 -20.78 -12.21
C HIS A 377 -8.31 -21.55 -12.15
N LEU A 378 -8.36 -22.84 -12.52
CA LEU A 378 -7.24 -23.80 -12.39
C LEU A 378 -6.60 -24.16 -13.74
N THR A 379 -7.13 -23.63 -14.85
CA THR A 379 -6.65 -23.92 -16.20
C THR A 379 -6.50 -22.67 -17.04
N LEU A 380 -5.66 -22.74 -18.09
CA LEU A 380 -5.53 -21.69 -19.07
C LEU A 380 -6.86 -21.42 -19.81
N PRO A 381 -7.16 -20.18 -20.23
CA PRO A 381 -6.37 -18.96 -20.00
C PRO A 381 -6.61 -18.31 -18.63
N LYS A 382 -7.64 -18.72 -17.86
CA LYS A 382 -8.05 -18.05 -16.62
C LYS A 382 -7.03 -18.14 -15.49
N LEU A 383 -6.12 -19.13 -15.55
CA LEU A 383 -5.02 -19.29 -14.61
C LEU A 383 -3.90 -18.25 -14.81
N THR A 384 -3.84 -17.58 -15.96
CA THR A 384 -2.68 -16.74 -16.33
C THR A 384 -2.55 -15.42 -15.58
N GLY A 385 -3.54 -15.03 -14.79
CA GLY A 385 -3.48 -13.75 -14.07
C GLY A 385 -4.72 -13.50 -13.22
N GLY A 386 -4.77 -12.31 -12.66
CA GLY A 386 -5.78 -11.87 -11.69
C GLY A 386 -5.27 -11.98 -10.25
N TYR A 387 -3.95 -11.82 -10.04
CA TYR A 387 -3.32 -11.95 -8.74
C TYR A 387 -2.40 -10.77 -8.39
N ILE A 388 -2.20 -10.59 -7.08
CA ILE A 388 -1.26 -9.64 -6.48
C ILE A 388 -0.35 -10.42 -5.54
N THR A 389 0.95 -10.17 -5.64
CA THR A 389 2.00 -10.78 -4.81
C THR A 389 2.89 -9.66 -4.27
N LYS A 390 3.48 -9.85 -3.11
CA LYS A 390 4.47 -8.90 -2.57
C LYS A 390 5.71 -9.62 -2.03
N THR A 391 6.86 -8.95 -2.03
CA THR A 391 7.95 -9.29 -1.12
C THR A 391 7.78 -8.46 0.14
N ASP A 392 7.85 -9.12 1.30
CA ASP A 392 7.60 -8.45 2.58
C ASP A 392 8.14 -9.28 3.77
N LYS A 393 8.16 -8.65 4.94
CA LYS A 393 8.34 -9.32 6.23
C LYS A 393 7.21 -10.31 6.46
N ILE A 394 7.53 -11.40 7.16
CA ILE A 394 6.52 -12.37 7.57
C ILE A 394 6.05 -11.97 8.97
N GLU A 395 4.94 -11.26 9.04
CA GLU A 395 4.38 -10.73 10.28
C GLU A 395 2.84 -10.87 10.31
N GLY A 396 2.26 -10.86 11.50
CA GLY A 396 0.83 -10.99 11.68
C GLY A 396 0.26 -12.24 11.03
N SER A 397 -0.72 -12.08 10.14
CA SER A 397 -1.36 -13.18 9.39
C SER A 397 -0.63 -13.56 8.09
N ASP A 398 0.45 -12.88 7.72
CA ASP A 398 1.20 -13.16 6.50
C ASP A 398 2.00 -14.46 6.64
N VAL A 399 1.98 -15.25 5.57
CA VAL A 399 2.71 -16.52 5.48
C VAL A 399 3.59 -16.48 4.24
N ALA A 400 4.86 -16.87 4.38
CA ALA A 400 5.74 -17.04 3.24
C ALA A 400 5.14 -18.08 2.28
N ALA A 401 4.79 -17.64 1.08
CA ALA A 401 4.29 -18.52 0.03
C ALA A 401 5.46 -19.29 -0.60
N TRP A 402 6.54 -18.62 -0.94
CA TRP A 402 7.82 -19.15 -1.36
C TRP A 402 8.93 -18.13 -1.08
N SER A 403 10.16 -18.52 -1.29
CA SER A 403 11.32 -17.63 -1.17
C SER A 403 12.20 -17.76 -2.41
N MET A 404 12.91 -16.69 -2.74
CA MET A 404 13.90 -16.66 -3.82
C MET A 404 15.22 -16.12 -3.28
N ASP A 405 16.33 -16.53 -3.91
CA ASP A 405 17.63 -16.04 -3.53
C ASP A 405 17.73 -14.53 -3.80
N ASN A 406 18.30 -13.82 -2.82
CA ASN A 406 18.80 -12.47 -3.03
C ASN A 406 20.21 -12.50 -3.61
N TYR A 407 20.77 -11.31 -3.83
CA TYR A 407 22.11 -11.17 -4.37
C TYR A 407 23.22 -11.69 -3.44
N LEU A 408 23.01 -11.64 -2.13
CA LEU A 408 23.97 -12.06 -1.11
C LEU A 408 23.86 -13.56 -0.75
N GLY A 409 22.88 -14.27 -1.30
CA GLY A 409 22.60 -15.67 -1.03
C GLY A 409 21.68 -15.92 0.16
N TYR A 410 21.02 -14.88 0.67
CA TYR A 410 19.92 -15.00 1.62
C TYR A 410 18.59 -15.20 0.87
N GLN A 411 17.48 -15.26 1.60
CA GLN A 411 16.16 -15.55 1.05
C GLN A 411 15.23 -14.34 1.18
N SER A 412 14.69 -13.87 0.04
CA SER A 412 13.57 -12.94 0.00
C SER A 412 12.26 -13.70 0.04
N ASN A 413 11.36 -13.35 0.94
CA ASN A 413 10.06 -14.01 1.09
C ASN A 413 9.00 -13.36 0.21
N PHE A 414 8.25 -14.18 -0.52
CA PHE A 414 7.06 -13.78 -1.26
C PHE A 414 5.80 -14.15 -0.50
N VAL A 415 4.82 -13.25 -0.54
CA VAL A 415 3.52 -13.39 0.12
C VAL A 415 2.41 -13.23 -0.91
N HIS A 416 1.41 -14.10 -0.89
CA HIS A 416 0.19 -13.93 -1.67
C HIS A 416 -0.69 -12.83 -1.06
N GLU A 417 -0.87 -11.74 -1.76
CA GLU A 417 -1.77 -10.67 -1.34
C GLU A 417 -3.19 -10.86 -1.88
N HIS A 418 -3.32 -11.30 -3.15
CA HIS A 418 -4.58 -11.74 -3.73
C HIS A 418 -4.33 -12.84 -4.78
N PRO A 419 -4.96 -14.02 -4.65
CA PRO A 419 -5.73 -14.48 -3.48
C PRO A 419 -4.85 -14.58 -2.25
N LYS A 420 -5.44 -14.53 -1.05
CA LYS A 420 -4.66 -14.71 0.19
C LYS A 420 -4.09 -16.13 0.30
N SER A 421 -3.04 -16.31 1.08
CA SER A 421 -2.40 -17.63 1.27
C SER A 421 -3.36 -18.73 1.74
N SER A 422 -4.44 -18.36 2.43
CA SER A 422 -5.51 -19.29 2.84
C SER A 422 -6.51 -19.65 1.75
N GLU A 423 -6.52 -18.92 0.61
CA GLU A 423 -7.50 -19.03 -0.47
C GLU A 423 -6.89 -19.58 -1.76
N VAL A 424 -5.57 -19.36 -1.96
CA VAL A 424 -4.85 -19.76 -3.15
C VAL A 424 -4.87 -21.28 -3.34
N GLN A 425 -5.17 -21.73 -4.57
CA GLN A 425 -5.15 -23.14 -4.91
C GLN A 425 -3.74 -23.59 -5.31
N PRO A 426 -3.39 -24.88 -5.18
CA PRO A 426 -2.05 -25.39 -5.53
C PRO A 426 -1.62 -25.04 -6.96
N GLU A 427 -2.52 -25.17 -7.94
CA GLU A 427 -2.24 -24.85 -9.34
C GLU A 427 -1.98 -23.36 -9.55
N GLN A 428 -2.68 -22.51 -8.82
CA GLN A 428 -2.48 -21.06 -8.83
C GLN A 428 -1.14 -20.67 -8.20
N HIS A 429 -0.83 -21.27 -7.04
CA HIS A 429 0.45 -21.07 -6.38
C HIS A 429 1.62 -21.42 -7.29
N GLU A 430 1.61 -22.61 -7.89
CA GLU A 430 2.68 -23.06 -8.78
C GLU A 430 2.81 -22.18 -10.03
N TYR A 431 1.67 -21.71 -10.59
CA TYR A 431 1.69 -20.80 -11.73
C TYR A 431 2.31 -19.44 -11.35
N ILE A 432 1.85 -18.83 -10.27
CA ILE A 432 2.34 -17.52 -9.79
C ILE A 432 3.84 -17.58 -9.49
N LYS A 433 4.27 -18.57 -8.72
CA LYS A 433 5.67 -18.82 -8.40
C LYS A 433 6.51 -19.01 -9.68
N GLY A 434 6.00 -19.80 -10.61
CA GLY A 434 6.67 -20.09 -11.90
C GLY A 434 6.91 -18.84 -12.76
N GLU A 435 6.08 -17.81 -12.68
CA GLU A 435 6.30 -16.52 -13.37
C GLU A 435 7.55 -15.81 -12.84
N PHE A 436 7.76 -15.78 -11.52
CA PHE A 436 8.94 -15.18 -10.90
C PHE A 436 10.21 -16.02 -11.12
N GLU A 437 10.10 -17.33 -11.04
CA GLU A 437 11.22 -18.24 -11.37
C GLU A 437 11.63 -18.07 -12.84
N THR A 438 10.64 -17.97 -13.75
CA THR A 438 10.88 -17.70 -15.16
C THR A 438 11.57 -16.35 -15.36
N LEU A 439 11.11 -15.31 -14.68
CA LEU A 439 11.79 -14.00 -14.72
C LEU A 439 13.24 -14.12 -14.31
N GLN A 440 13.52 -14.75 -13.15
CA GLN A 440 14.89 -14.93 -12.67
C GLN A 440 15.76 -15.71 -13.67
N ASP A 441 15.23 -16.78 -14.26
CA ASP A 441 15.95 -17.57 -15.26
C ASP A 441 16.32 -16.72 -16.50
N LYS A 442 15.41 -15.83 -16.95
CA LYS A 442 15.62 -14.99 -18.14
C LYS A 442 16.61 -13.85 -17.89
N VAL A 443 16.71 -13.33 -16.67
CA VAL A 443 17.62 -12.23 -16.35
C VAL A 443 18.97 -12.69 -15.81
N THR A 444 19.13 -13.97 -15.45
CA THR A 444 20.40 -14.53 -14.98
C THR A 444 21.45 -14.43 -16.09
N VAL A 445 22.64 -13.96 -15.75
CA VAL A 445 23.73 -13.67 -16.67
C VAL A 445 24.27 -14.95 -17.37
N PRO A 446 24.36 -14.99 -18.72
CA PRO A 446 23.97 -13.95 -19.67
C PRO A 446 22.44 -13.82 -19.78
N SER A 447 21.92 -12.61 -19.55
CA SER A 447 20.48 -12.34 -19.65
C SER A 447 19.96 -12.55 -21.07
N ASP A 448 18.70 -12.96 -21.19
CA ASP A 448 18.01 -13.09 -22.47
C ASP A 448 17.04 -11.91 -22.64
N SER A 449 17.42 -10.93 -23.45
CA SER A 449 16.60 -9.78 -23.80
C SER A 449 15.78 -10.00 -25.08
N SER A 450 15.73 -11.20 -25.65
CA SER A 450 14.94 -11.48 -26.85
C SER A 450 13.42 -11.36 -26.59
N ILE A 451 12.68 -10.91 -27.61
CA ILE A 451 11.23 -10.68 -27.49
C ILE A 451 10.40 -11.96 -27.36
N ILE A 452 10.95 -13.12 -27.79
CA ILE A 452 10.23 -14.40 -27.78
C ILE A 452 10.50 -15.18 -26.49
N ASN A 453 11.77 -15.28 -26.11
CA ASN A 453 12.19 -16.17 -25.02
C ASN A 453 12.79 -15.45 -23.83
N GLY A 454 13.03 -14.13 -23.94
CA GLY A 454 13.68 -13.35 -22.92
C GLY A 454 12.68 -12.72 -21.91
N TYR A 455 13.22 -11.95 -20.98
CA TYR A 455 12.42 -11.24 -19.97
C TYR A 455 11.37 -10.28 -20.57
N PRO A 456 11.55 -9.67 -21.79
CA PRO A 456 10.50 -8.86 -22.39
C PRO A 456 9.21 -9.63 -22.70
N SER A 457 9.25 -10.97 -22.80
CA SER A 457 8.04 -11.78 -22.94
C SER A 457 7.28 -11.99 -21.63
N VAL A 458 7.94 -11.79 -20.50
CA VAL A 458 7.41 -12.09 -19.15
C VAL A 458 6.90 -10.81 -18.45
N ILE A 459 7.71 -9.73 -18.49
CA ILE A 459 7.43 -8.51 -17.74
C ILE A 459 6.88 -7.37 -18.61
N ASP A 460 6.00 -6.56 -18.02
CA ASP A 460 5.69 -5.20 -18.51
C ASP A 460 6.90 -4.31 -18.17
N LEU A 461 7.83 -4.19 -19.12
CA LEU A 461 9.10 -3.51 -18.89
C LEU A 461 8.92 -2.06 -18.40
N PRO A 462 7.98 -1.25 -18.93
CA PRO A 462 7.73 0.10 -18.40
C PRO A 462 7.39 0.12 -16.91
N SER A 463 6.60 -0.82 -16.41
CA SER A 463 6.24 -0.86 -14.98
C SER A 463 7.45 -1.16 -14.08
N PHE A 464 8.35 -2.05 -14.51
CA PHE A 464 9.60 -2.34 -13.79
C PHE A 464 10.56 -1.15 -13.83
N VAL A 465 10.68 -0.49 -14.97
CA VAL A 465 11.47 0.74 -15.13
C VAL A 465 10.95 1.84 -14.22
N ASP A 466 9.66 2.14 -14.26
CA ASP A 466 9.05 3.18 -13.45
C ASP A 466 9.16 2.86 -11.94
N PHE A 467 8.99 1.58 -11.56
CA PHE A 467 9.16 1.13 -10.17
C PHE A 467 10.58 1.40 -9.67
N ILE A 468 11.60 1.02 -10.46
CA ILE A 468 13.00 1.30 -10.12
C ILE A 468 13.23 2.81 -10.04
N LEU A 469 12.78 3.60 -11.02
CA LEU A 469 13.02 5.04 -11.04
C LEU A 469 12.44 5.77 -9.83
N ILE A 470 11.23 5.42 -9.39
CA ILE A 470 10.62 6.06 -8.21
C ILE A 470 11.35 5.64 -6.93
N ASN A 471 11.64 4.34 -6.75
CA ASN A 471 12.36 3.87 -5.56
C ASN A 471 13.77 4.45 -5.49
N GLU A 472 14.48 4.50 -6.60
CA GLU A 472 15.83 5.05 -6.64
C GLU A 472 15.85 6.57 -6.52
N LEU A 473 14.89 7.30 -7.11
CA LEU A 473 14.74 8.75 -6.89
C LEU A 473 14.55 9.06 -5.40
N ALA A 474 13.68 8.32 -4.75
CA ALA A 474 13.38 8.47 -3.33
C ALA A 474 14.50 7.93 -2.43
N SER A 475 15.42 7.13 -2.96
CA SER A 475 16.39 6.33 -2.20
C SER A 475 15.71 5.57 -1.08
N ASN A 476 14.67 4.80 -1.43
CA ASN A 476 13.85 4.08 -0.47
C ASN A 476 14.65 2.97 0.20
N ALA A 477 14.87 3.10 1.51
CA ALA A 477 15.70 2.18 2.29
C ALA A 477 15.14 0.75 2.36
N ASP A 478 13.83 0.58 2.24
CA ASP A 478 13.12 -0.71 2.28
C ASP A 478 12.77 -1.27 0.88
N ALA A 479 13.13 -0.53 -0.19
CA ALA A 479 12.83 -0.92 -1.56
C ALA A 479 13.31 -2.33 -1.91
N TYR A 480 12.54 -3.01 -2.75
CA TYR A 480 12.81 -4.36 -3.28
C TYR A 480 12.67 -5.50 -2.28
N GLU A 481 13.03 -5.29 -1.01
CA GLU A 481 13.01 -6.27 0.06
C GLU A 481 11.64 -6.34 0.74
N PHE A 482 11.10 -5.18 1.12
CA PHE A 482 9.83 -5.07 1.84
C PHE A 482 8.82 -4.25 1.04
N SER A 483 7.54 -4.46 1.35
CA SER A 483 6.42 -3.69 0.79
C SER A 483 6.46 -3.54 -0.75
N THR A 484 7.09 -4.51 -1.44
CA THR A 484 7.28 -4.49 -2.88
C THR A 484 6.23 -5.34 -3.56
N PHE A 485 5.26 -4.67 -4.17
CA PHE A 485 4.10 -5.29 -4.80
C PHE A 485 4.34 -5.62 -6.26
N PHE A 486 3.70 -6.72 -6.71
CA PHE A 486 3.60 -7.15 -8.10
C PHE A 486 2.17 -7.57 -8.40
N HIS A 487 1.75 -7.40 -9.64
CA HIS A 487 0.46 -7.90 -10.09
C HIS A 487 0.50 -8.36 -11.53
N LYS A 488 -0.39 -9.24 -11.90
CA LYS A 488 -0.54 -9.70 -13.28
C LYS A 488 -2.03 -9.94 -13.57
N ASP A 489 -2.53 -9.37 -14.66
CA ASP A 489 -3.85 -9.69 -15.16
C ASP A 489 -3.80 -10.85 -16.17
N ARG A 490 -4.96 -11.42 -16.52
CA ARG A 490 -5.06 -12.52 -17.49
C ARG A 490 -4.51 -12.10 -18.84
N ASN A 491 -3.81 -13.01 -19.48
CA ASN A 491 -3.19 -12.80 -20.79
C ASN A 491 -2.27 -11.57 -20.86
N GLY A 492 -1.88 -11.04 -19.70
CA GLY A 492 -0.97 -9.90 -19.59
C GLY A 492 0.43 -10.32 -19.12
N LYS A 493 1.29 -9.32 -19.00
CA LYS A 493 2.65 -9.45 -18.46
C LYS A 493 2.68 -9.18 -16.97
N LEU A 494 3.69 -9.72 -16.26
CA LEU A 494 3.95 -9.39 -14.87
C LEU A 494 4.33 -7.91 -14.74
N ARG A 495 3.71 -7.19 -13.82
CA ARG A 495 3.95 -5.76 -13.55
C ARG A 495 4.52 -5.57 -12.16
N ALA A 496 5.52 -4.70 -12.03
CA ALA A 496 6.00 -4.21 -10.73
C ALA A 496 5.12 -3.05 -10.25
N GLY A 497 4.92 -2.96 -8.95
CA GLY A 497 4.05 -1.98 -8.32
C GLY A 497 2.64 -2.51 -7.98
N PRO A 498 1.80 -1.63 -7.38
CA PRO A 498 2.06 -0.23 -7.00
C PRO A 498 3.15 -0.06 -5.95
N ILE A 499 3.72 1.14 -5.88
CA ILE A 499 4.63 1.49 -4.78
C ILE A 499 3.86 1.60 -3.47
N TRP A 500 4.56 1.31 -2.35
CA TRP A 500 3.99 1.34 -1.01
C TRP A 500 5.07 1.59 0.03
N ASP A 501 4.71 2.26 1.15
CA ASP A 501 5.55 2.47 2.33
C ASP A 501 6.83 3.27 2.05
N PHE A 502 6.66 4.54 1.67
CA PHE A 502 7.73 5.46 1.31
C PHE A 502 8.12 6.43 2.43
N ASN A 503 7.76 6.12 3.67
CA ASN A 503 8.09 6.95 4.82
C ASN A 503 9.60 7.02 5.11
N LEU A 504 10.38 5.95 4.80
CA LEU A 504 11.83 5.89 4.93
C LEU A 504 12.54 6.23 3.60
N THR A 505 12.29 7.45 3.09
CA THR A 505 12.78 7.94 1.80
C THR A 505 13.31 9.36 1.89
N PHE A 506 13.92 9.86 0.82
CA PHE A 506 14.43 11.23 0.69
C PHE A 506 15.28 11.67 1.89
N GLY A 507 16.23 10.82 2.29
CA GLY A 507 17.13 11.10 3.41
C GLY A 507 16.60 10.70 4.79
N ASN A 508 15.39 10.14 4.88
CA ASN A 508 14.82 9.63 6.13
C ASN A 508 15.10 8.14 6.29
N ASP A 509 16.04 7.78 7.15
CA ASP A 509 16.32 6.39 7.55
C ASP A 509 16.42 6.31 9.07
N LEU A 510 16.00 5.19 9.66
CA LEU A 510 16.01 4.98 11.11
C LEU A 510 17.38 4.60 11.67
N PHE A 511 18.37 4.39 10.81
CA PHE A 511 19.75 4.00 11.18
C PHE A 511 19.87 2.74 12.07
N PHE A 512 18.87 1.85 12.05
CA PHE A 512 18.88 0.62 12.85
C PHE A 512 20.11 -0.27 12.61
N TRP A 513 20.71 -0.18 11.42
CA TRP A 513 21.86 -0.98 11.03
C TRP A 513 23.20 -0.26 11.30
N GLY A 514 23.15 0.94 11.89
CA GLY A 514 24.35 1.73 12.19
C GLY A 514 24.99 2.43 11.00
N TYR A 515 24.30 2.50 9.85
CA TYR A 515 24.71 3.23 8.66
C TYR A 515 23.48 3.77 7.90
N ASP A 516 23.70 4.85 7.14
CA ASP A 516 22.64 5.48 6.34
C ASP A 516 22.37 4.65 5.06
N ARG A 517 21.16 4.13 4.94
CA ARG A 517 20.72 3.36 3.77
C ARG A 517 20.08 4.22 2.69
N SER A 518 19.80 5.49 2.97
CA SER A 518 19.12 6.40 2.05
C SER A 518 20.06 7.47 1.46
N GLN A 519 21.32 7.12 1.23
CA GLN A 519 22.32 8.04 0.64
C GLN A 519 21.95 8.46 -0.78
N THR A 520 22.49 9.62 -1.21
CA THR A 520 22.17 10.21 -2.52
C THR A 520 22.92 9.58 -3.69
N ASP A 521 23.99 8.81 -3.44
CA ASP A 521 24.94 8.29 -4.44
C ASP A 521 25.05 6.76 -4.49
N VAL A 522 23.99 6.06 -4.13
CA VAL A 522 23.91 4.58 -4.10
C VAL A 522 22.71 4.08 -4.90
N TRP A 523 22.80 2.83 -5.38
CA TRP A 523 21.65 2.07 -5.90
C TRP A 523 21.09 1.20 -4.79
N GLN A 524 19.82 1.36 -4.41
CA GLN A 524 19.22 0.64 -3.30
C GLN A 524 19.19 -0.89 -3.51
N PHE A 525 18.95 -1.36 -4.72
CA PHE A 525 18.99 -2.80 -5.03
C PHE A 525 20.38 -3.45 -4.84
N ASN A 526 21.42 -2.68 -4.56
CA ASN A 526 22.80 -3.13 -4.40
C ASN A 526 23.48 -2.59 -3.14
N TYR A 527 22.72 -1.93 -2.26
CA TYR A 527 23.30 -1.22 -1.12
C TYR A 527 23.05 -1.93 0.20
N GLY A 528 24.09 -2.03 1.02
CA GLY A 528 24.04 -2.21 2.46
C GLY A 528 23.26 -3.40 3.00
N GLY A 529 23.17 -4.53 2.28
CA GLY A 529 22.41 -5.69 2.77
C GLY A 529 20.95 -5.68 2.35
N ASN A 530 20.60 -5.00 1.26
CA ASN A 530 19.28 -5.16 0.65
C ASN A 530 19.04 -6.63 0.29
N ASP A 531 18.01 -7.23 0.88
CA ASP A 531 17.65 -8.62 0.75
C ASP A 531 16.55 -8.89 -0.30
N GLY A 532 16.31 -7.92 -1.19
CA GLY A 532 15.39 -8.05 -2.32
C GLY A 532 15.80 -9.15 -3.30
N PRO A 533 14.85 -9.73 -4.06
CA PRO A 533 15.12 -10.79 -5.02
C PRO A 533 16.19 -10.39 -6.04
N LYS A 534 17.07 -11.33 -6.35
CA LYS A 534 18.25 -11.12 -7.20
C LYS A 534 17.91 -10.57 -8.60
N PHE A 535 16.72 -10.85 -9.14
CA PHE A 535 16.33 -10.40 -10.48
C PHE A 535 16.34 -8.86 -10.64
N TRP A 536 16.17 -8.07 -9.56
CA TRP A 536 16.24 -6.62 -9.66
C TRP A 536 17.61 -6.13 -10.10
N ARG A 537 18.65 -6.67 -9.51
CA ARG A 537 20.02 -6.38 -9.89
C ARG A 537 20.38 -6.96 -11.26
N ASP A 538 19.96 -8.19 -11.52
CA ASP A 538 20.23 -8.85 -12.81
C ASP A 538 19.56 -8.10 -13.98
N LEU A 539 18.35 -7.54 -13.79
CA LEU A 539 17.70 -6.63 -14.75
C LEU A 539 18.54 -5.36 -14.97
N PHE A 540 19.00 -4.72 -13.90
CA PHE A 540 19.80 -3.51 -13.99
C PHE A 540 21.15 -3.76 -14.68
N ASP A 541 21.74 -4.93 -14.52
CA ASP A 541 23.00 -5.32 -15.17
C ASP A 541 22.80 -5.65 -16.67
N ASP A 542 21.56 -5.87 -17.14
CA ASP A 542 21.26 -6.04 -18.56
C ASP A 542 21.34 -4.71 -19.31
N ALA A 543 22.18 -4.66 -20.36
CA ALA A 543 22.42 -3.41 -21.09
C ALA A 543 21.18 -2.86 -21.81
N VAL A 544 20.26 -3.72 -22.27
CA VAL A 544 19.03 -3.31 -22.95
C VAL A 544 18.05 -2.74 -21.92
N PHE A 545 17.87 -3.41 -20.78
CA PHE A 545 17.02 -2.90 -19.71
C PHE A 545 17.53 -1.55 -19.17
N LYS A 546 18.83 -1.45 -18.91
CA LYS A 546 19.46 -0.20 -18.46
C LYS A 546 19.32 0.93 -19.47
N CYS A 547 19.34 0.63 -20.76
CA CYS A 547 19.05 1.60 -21.81
C CYS A 547 17.62 2.17 -21.68
N TYR A 548 16.61 1.34 -21.52
CA TYR A 548 15.22 1.80 -21.32
C TYR A 548 15.04 2.55 -20.01
N LEU A 549 15.75 2.15 -18.95
CA LEU A 549 15.78 2.91 -17.69
C LEU A 549 16.33 4.33 -17.91
N ALA A 550 17.49 4.45 -18.61
CA ALA A 550 18.09 5.73 -18.95
C ALA A 550 17.18 6.59 -19.84
N LYS A 551 16.60 6.00 -20.89
CA LYS A 551 15.68 6.67 -21.80
C LYS A 551 14.45 7.23 -21.07
N ARG A 552 13.85 6.45 -20.19
CA ARG A 552 12.68 6.87 -19.39
C ARG A 552 13.05 7.97 -18.39
N TRP A 553 14.19 7.83 -17.69
CA TRP A 553 14.71 8.85 -16.78
C TRP A 553 14.88 10.19 -17.50
N GLN A 554 15.59 10.21 -18.63
CA GLN A 554 15.80 11.42 -19.40
C GLN A 554 14.48 12.05 -19.87
N ALA A 555 13.50 11.24 -20.28
CA ALA A 555 12.18 11.75 -20.69
C ALA A 555 11.41 12.37 -19.52
N LEU A 556 11.52 11.83 -18.31
CA LEU A 556 10.75 12.28 -17.14
C LEU A 556 11.38 13.45 -16.40
N THR A 557 12.67 13.77 -16.64
CA THR A 557 13.42 14.81 -15.91
C THR A 557 13.60 16.10 -16.67
N VAL A 558 13.19 16.18 -17.96
CA VAL A 558 13.22 17.46 -18.69
C VAL A 558 12.24 18.47 -18.09
N PRO A 559 12.47 19.78 -18.27
CA PRO A 559 11.57 20.80 -17.75
C PRO A 559 10.10 20.58 -18.13
N GLY A 560 9.21 20.70 -17.16
CA GLY A 560 7.77 20.45 -17.31
C GLY A 560 7.35 18.99 -17.15
N MET A 561 8.28 18.06 -16.95
CA MET A 561 7.97 16.65 -16.74
C MET A 561 8.01 16.27 -15.25
N PRO A 562 7.26 15.25 -14.82
CA PRO A 562 6.97 14.98 -13.40
C PRO A 562 8.18 14.78 -12.49
N LEU A 563 9.28 14.25 -13.00
CA LEU A 563 10.49 14.02 -12.20
C LEU A 563 11.55 15.11 -12.38
N ASN A 564 11.19 16.24 -13.01
CA ASN A 564 12.03 17.44 -12.98
C ASN A 564 12.03 18.04 -11.57
N SER A 565 13.19 18.49 -11.09
CA SER A 565 13.32 19.02 -9.73
C SER A 565 12.37 20.18 -9.43
N LEU A 566 12.12 21.06 -10.39
CA LEU A 566 11.21 22.19 -10.21
C LEU A 566 9.77 21.74 -10.01
N GLU A 567 9.32 20.74 -10.78
CA GLU A 567 7.96 20.19 -10.67
C GLU A 567 7.78 19.47 -9.32
N ILE A 568 8.80 18.71 -8.90
CA ILE A 568 8.78 18.06 -7.58
C ILE A 568 8.77 19.11 -6.45
N PHE A 569 9.57 20.17 -6.55
CA PHE A 569 9.60 21.25 -5.55
C PHE A 569 8.27 21.98 -5.48
N THR A 570 7.62 22.21 -6.63
CA THR A 570 6.28 22.79 -6.67
C THR A 570 5.28 21.91 -5.92
N LEU A 571 5.30 20.60 -6.17
CA LEU A 571 4.45 19.64 -5.45
C LEU A 571 4.73 19.64 -3.93
N ILE A 572 5.99 19.71 -3.52
CA ILE A 572 6.39 19.82 -2.11
C ILE A 572 5.84 21.11 -1.49
N ASP A 573 6.03 22.26 -2.16
CA ASP A 573 5.60 23.57 -1.65
C ASP A 573 4.08 23.69 -1.54
N GLU A 574 3.35 23.19 -2.54
CA GLU A 574 1.89 23.12 -2.51
C GLU A 574 1.39 22.23 -1.36
N THR A 575 2.02 21.06 -1.18
CA THR A 575 1.69 20.14 -0.09
C THR A 575 2.02 20.77 1.27
N ALA A 576 3.19 21.36 1.43
CA ALA A 576 3.59 22.05 2.66
C ALA A 576 2.60 23.16 3.00
N THR A 577 2.25 24.01 2.02
CA THR A 577 1.25 25.07 2.21
C THR A 577 -0.10 24.54 2.67
N LEU A 578 -0.54 23.41 2.13
CA LEU A 578 -1.81 22.78 2.49
C LEU A 578 -1.82 22.32 3.96
N ILE A 579 -0.71 21.71 4.43
CA ILE A 579 -0.67 21.04 5.74
C ILE A 579 -0.07 21.87 6.87
N THR A 580 0.55 23.03 6.61
CA THR A 580 1.26 23.85 7.61
C THR A 580 0.45 24.05 8.89
N GLU A 581 -0.81 24.49 8.79
CA GLU A 581 -1.65 24.74 9.96
C GLU A 581 -1.88 23.48 10.83
N ALA A 582 -2.07 22.32 10.18
CA ALA A 582 -2.24 21.05 10.88
C ALA A 582 -0.94 20.55 11.50
N VAL A 583 0.18 20.79 10.81
CA VAL A 583 1.51 20.44 11.29
C VAL A 583 1.90 21.29 12.50
N GLU A 584 1.64 22.61 12.51
CA GLU A 584 1.87 23.47 13.66
C GLU A 584 1.14 22.93 14.93
N ARG A 585 -0.09 22.44 14.77
CA ARG A 585 -0.81 21.76 15.85
C ARG A 585 -0.17 20.43 16.24
N GLN A 586 0.28 19.65 15.26
CA GLN A 586 0.95 18.37 15.51
C GLN A 586 2.29 18.58 16.22
N GLU A 587 3.11 19.51 15.79
CA GLU A 587 4.38 19.87 16.45
C GLU A 587 4.16 20.37 17.89
N THR A 588 3.04 21.06 18.14
CA THR A 588 2.64 21.44 19.50
C THR A 588 2.39 20.20 20.36
N ILE A 589 1.73 19.17 19.81
CA ILE A 589 1.49 17.90 20.53
C ILE A 589 2.80 17.13 20.74
N THR A 590 3.70 17.11 19.75
CA THR A 590 4.95 16.33 19.80
C THR A 590 6.12 17.06 20.42
N GLY A 591 6.01 18.39 20.62
CA GLY A 591 7.13 19.20 21.13
C GLY A 591 8.27 19.42 20.12
N THR A 592 8.02 19.22 18.82
CA THR A 592 9.04 19.24 17.75
C THR A 592 9.00 20.52 16.90
N THR A 593 8.67 21.64 17.49
CA THR A 593 8.44 22.93 16.79
C THR A 593 9.61 23.31 15.88
N GLY A 594 9.32 23.53 14.58
CA GLY A 594 10.26 23.91 13.53
C GLY A 594 10.99 22.75 12.87
N GLU A 595 10.75 21.51 13.25
CA GLU A 595 11.29 20.32 12.58
C GLU A 595 10.78 20.19 11.16
N PHE A 596 9.50 20.47 10.93
CA PHE A 596 8.87 20.40 9.61
C PHE A 596 9.56 21.29 8.57
N ASP A 597 9.81 22.56 8.91
CA ASP A 597 10.46 23.49 7.98
C ASP A 597 11.85 23.00 7.58
N GLN A 598 12.60 22.44 8.54
CA GLN A 598 13.91 21.87 8.24
C GLN A 598 13.79 20.64 7.34
N GLN A 599 12.82 19.77 7.55
CA GLN A 599 12.57 18.60 6.71
C GLN A 599 12.26 18.98 5.26
N ILE A 600 11.51 20.06 5.02
CA ILE A 600 11.25 20.54 3.65
C ILE A 600 12.56 20.94 2.95
N ILE A 601 13.45 21.63 3.65
CA ILE A 601 14.77 22.00 3.14
C ILE A 601 15.60 20.76 2.82
N ASP A 602 15.64 19.80 3.75
CA ASP A 602 16.43 18.57 3.64
C ASP A 602 15.98 17.71 2.47
N ILE A 603 14.65 17.50 2.30
CA ILE A 603 14.07 16.77 1.18
C ILE A 603 14.48 17.42 -0.16
N LYS A 604 14.38 18.74 -0.29
CA LYS A 604 14.74 19.45 -1.55
C LYS A 604 16.23 19.34 -1.85
N ASN A 605 17.08 19.45 -0.83
CA ASN A 605 18.52 19.24 -0.98
C ASN A 605 18.81 17.80 -1.44
N PHE A 606 18.23 16.82 -0.76
CA PHE A 606 18.37 15.42 -1.12
C PHE A 606 17.97 15.16 -2.57
N ILE A 607 16.80 15.62 -2.99
CA ILE A 607 16.30 15.47 -4.37
C ILE A 607 17.26 16.11 -5.38
N THR A 608 17.83 17.28 -5.07
CA THR A 608 18.79 17.96 -5.95
C THR A 608 20.04 17.11 -6.19
N GLU A 609 20.62 16.58 -5.12
CA GLU A 609 21.79 15.70 -5.20
C GLU A 609 21.45 14.39 -5.89
N ARG A 610 20.32 13.78 -5.54
CA ARG A 610 19.88 12.50 -6.08
C ARG A 610 19.60 12.55 -7.58
N ILE A 611 18.87 13.55 -8.05
CA ILE A 611 18.62 13.76 -9.50
C ILE A 611 19.94 13.98 -10.24
N THR A 612 20.87 14.74 -9.65
CA THR A 612 22.19 14.97 -10.24
C THR A 612 22.95 13.67 -10.41
N TRP A 613 22.99 12.85 -9.38
CA TRP A 613 23.71 11.58 -9.39
C TRP A 613 23.07 10.61 -10.38
N LEU A 614 21.75 10.39 -10.31
CA LEU A 614 21.01 9.49 -11.23
C LEU A 614 21.19 9.93 -12.69
N SER A 615 21.17 11.22 -12.98
CA SER A 615 21.35 11.74 -14.33
C SER A 615 22.79 11.49 -14.88
N ASN A 616 23.79 11.40 -14.01
CA ASN A 616 25.14 11.02 -14.40
C ASN A 616 25.28 9.51 -14.64
N GLU A 617 24.52 8.69 -13.89
CA GLU A 617 24.54 7.23 -14.02
C GLU A 617 23.68 6.70 -15.20
N LEU A 618 22.60 7.40 -15.56
CA LEU A 618 21.62 7.01 -16.57
C LEU A 618 21.78 7.83 -17.87
N THR A 619 22.92 7.66 -18.53
CA THR A 619 23.31 8.46 -19.72
C THR A 619 23.17 7.74 -21.04
N ASP A 620 23.35 6.41 -21.08
CA ASP A 620 23.47 5.65 -22.33
C ASP A 620 22.09 5.13 -22.80
N THR A 621 21.62 5.71 -23.92
CA THR A 621 20.38 5.32 -24.60
C THR A 621 20.62 4.69 -25.98
N SER A 622 21.86 4.39 -26.30
CA SER A 622 22.28 4.00 -27.66
C SER A 622 21.65 2.70 -28.17
N LEU A 623 21.31 1.75 -27.28
CA LEU A 623 20.69 0.47 -27.62
C LEU A 623 19.18 0.55 -27.86
N CYS A 624 18.51 1.59 -27.34
CA CYS A 624 17.04 1.71 -27.38
C CYS A 624 16.57 3.01 -28.05
N ASP A 625 17.48 3.83 -28.56
CA ASP A 625 17.16 4.96 -29.42
C ASP A 625 16.77 4.49 -30.83
N ASN A 626 15.90 5.24 -31.49
CA ASN A 626 15.48 5.03 -32.86
C ASN A 626 14.86 3.64 -33.13
N VAL A 627 14.16 3.07 -32.16
CA VAL A 627 13.34 1.86 -32.37
C VAL A 627 12.21 2.19 -33.33
N SER A 628 12.15 1.46 -34.45
CA SER A 628 11.05 1.61 -35.40
C SER A 628 9.87 0.76 -34.96
N THR A 629 8.76 1.37 -34.65
CA THR A 629 7.51 0.66 -34.34
C THR A 629 6.79 0.24 -35.63
N PRO A 630 6.06 -0.90 -35.60
CA PRO A 630 5.27 -1.33 -36.75
C PRO A 630 4.10 -0.39 -36.99
N PRO A 631 3.62 -0.25 -38.26
CA PRO A 631 2.55 0.67 -38.60
C PRO A 631 1.17 0.10 -38.24
N LEU A 632 0.93 -0.14 -36.97
CA LEU A 632 -0.34 -0.59 -36.43
C LEU A 632 -1.09 0.59 -35.88
N VAL A 633 -2.41 0.65 -36.11
CA VAL A 633 -3.28 1.74 -35.72
C VAL A 633 -4.55 1.17 -35.09
N ILE A 634 -4.93 1.67 -33.92
CA ILE A 634 -6.24 1.43 -33.30
C ILE A 634 -7.27 2.22 -34.10
N SER A 635 -8.18 1.53 -34.78
CA SER A 635 -9.04 2.13 -35.79
C SER A 635 -10.52 2.06 -35.50
N LYS A 636 -10.94 1.18 -34.56
CA LYS A 636 -12.32 1.13 -34.05
C LYS A 636 -12.30 0.78 -32.57
N ILE A 637 -13.23 1.38 -31.81
CA ILE A 637 -13.42 1.12 -30.37
C ILE A 637 -14.92 1.10 -30.11
N ASN A 638 -15.43 0.01 -29.58
CA ASN A 638 -16.80 -0.10 -29.06
C ASN A 638 -16.73 -0.27 -27.55
N PHE A 639 -16.75 0.85 -26.85
CA PHE A 639 -16.57 0.87 -25.40
C PHE A 639 -17.86 0.81 -24.61
N HIS A 640 -19.01 1.14 -25.22
CA HIS A 640 -20.32 1.09 -24.57
C HIS A 640 -21.38 0.63 -25.58
N PRO A 641 -21.40 -0.68 -25.91
CA PRO A 641 -22.35 -1.23 -26.88
C PRO A 641 -23.79 -1.15 -26.39
N LEU A 642 -24.72 -0.74 -27.28
CA LEU A 642 -26.14 -0.83 -27.00
C LEU A 642 -26.60 -2.29 -27.03
N VAL A 643 -27.19 -2.73 -25.96
CA VAL A 643 -27.77 -4.10 -25.83
C VAL A 643 -29.17 -4.08 -25.24
N ASP A 644 -29.89 -5.18 -25.36
CA ASP A 644 -31.14 -5.42 -24.62
C ASP A 644 -30.82 -5.46 -23.13
N ALA A 645 -31.65 -4.86 -22.28
CA ALA A 645 -31.46 -4.78 -20.82
C ALA A 645 -31.24 -6.13 -20.10
N ALA A 646 -31.51 -7.26 -20.78
CA ALA A 646 -31.26 -8.61 -20.29
C ALA A 646 -29.81 -9.09 -20.51
N LEU A 647 -29.01 -8.36 -21.30
CA LEU A 647 -27.63 -8.71 -21.66
C LEU A 647 -26.64 -7.73 -20.98
N ASN A 648 -25.42 -8.21 -20.77
CA ASN A 648 -24.32 -7.34 -20.31
C ASN A 648 -23.71 -6.63 -21.53
N SER A 649 -23.67 -5.29 -21.51
CA SER A 649 -23.08 -4.48 -22.60
C SER A 649 -21.62 -4.80 -22.83
N ASP A 650 -20.86 -5.00 -21.75
CA ASP A 650 -19.41 -5.23 -21.76
C ASP A 650 -19.06 -6.48 -22.59
N ASP A 651 -19.90 -7.50 -22.62
CA ASP A 651 -19.68 -8.70 -23.44
C ASP A 651 -19.59 -8.42 -24.95
N PHE A 652 -20.02 -7.24 -25.40
CA PHE A 652 -20.01 -6.84 -26.81
C PHE A 652 -18.97 -5.77 -27.13
N GLU A 653 -18.11 -5.42 -26.18
CA GLU A 653 -17.01 -4.51 -26.38
C GLU A 653 -15.97 -5.11 -27.33
N PHE A 654 -15.37 -4.24 -28.16
CA PHE A 654 -14.26 -4.64 -29.02
C PHE A 654 -13.35 -3.48 -29.40
N ILE A 655 -12.15 -3.82 -29.85
CA ILE A 655 -11.22 -2.92 -30.53
C ILE A 655 -10.76 -3.54 -31.87
N GLU A 656 -10.53 -2.68 -32.88
CA GLU A 656 -9.89 -3.06 -34.13
C GLU A 656 -8.49 -2.47 -34.20
N ILE A 657 -7.50 -3.30 -34.46
CA ILE A 657 -6.13 -2.91 -34.80
C ILE A 657 -5.92 -3.15 -36.28
N ARG A 658 -5.43 -2.17 -36.98
CA ARG A 658 -5.20 -2.23 -38.42
C ARG A 658 -3.72 -2.02 -38.78
N ASN A 659 -3.21 -2.86 -39.67
CA ASN A 659 -1.90 -2.65 -40.28
C ASN A 659 -2.02 -1.64 -41.41
N ASN A 660 -1.58 -0.41 -41.17
CA ASN A 660 -1.58 0.68 -42.16
C ASN A 660 -0.41 0.59 -43.17
N GLY A 661 0.48 -0.41 -43.02
CA GLY A 661 1.55 -0.67 -43.97
C GLY A 661 1.13 -1.61 -45.10
N SER A 662 2.00 -1.76 -46.09
CA SER A 662 1.80 -2.66 -47.24
C SER A 662 2.38 -4.09 -47.00
N SER A 663 3.18 -4.30 -45.98
CA SER A 663 3.84 -5.55 -45.67
C SER A 663 3.18 -6.23 -44.46
N THR A 664 3.31 -7.56 -44.35
CA THR A 664 2.89 -8.31 -43.16
C THR A 664 3.71 -7.88 -41.96
N VAL A 665 3.06 -7.64 -40.83
CA VAL A 665 3.65 -7.33 -39.53
C VAL A 665 3.58 -8.55 -38.64
N ASP A 666 4.69 -8.90 -38.00
CA ASP A 666 4.77 -9.88 -36.93
C ASP A 666 4.39 -9.20 -35.59
N LEU A 667 3.38 -9.75 -34.90
CA LEU A 667 2.86 -9.23 -33.64
C LEU A 667 3.50 -9.87 -32.40
N THR A 668 4.52 -10.68 -32.59
CA THR A 668 5.21 -11.35 -31.47
C THR A 668 5.66 -10.36 -30.41
N GLY A 669 5.19 -10.57 -29.17
CA GLY A 669 5.52 -9.73 -28.03
C GLY A 669 4.78 -8.38 -27.97
N ILE A 670 4.01 -8.01 -28.99
CA ILE A 670 3.13 -6.82 -28.94
C ILE A 670 2.03 -7.08 -27.93
N TYR A 671 1.71 -6.04 -27.16
CA TYR A 671 0.72 -6.16 -26.09
C TYR A 671 0.04 -4.83 -25.78
N PHE A 672 -1.11 -4.89 -25.14
CA PHE A 672 -1.76 -3.73 -24.53
C PHE A 672 -1.25 -3.56 -23.10
N GLY A 673 -0.71 -2.38 -22.82
CA GLY A 673 -0.11 -2.02 -21.53
C GLY A 673 -0.85 -0.84 -20.89
N GLY A 674 -0.33 -0.40 -19.75
CA GLY A 674 -0.95 0.71 -19.00
C GLY A 674 -1.99 0.24 -17.98
N LEU A 675 -2.94 1.10 -17.65
CA LEU A 675 -4.00 0.85 -16.66
C LEU A 675 -5.31 0.36 -17.27
N GLY A 676 -5.43 0.41 -18.61
CA GLY A 676 -6.58 -0.02 -19.39
C GLY A 676 -6.63 -1.52 -19.64
N LEU A 677 -7.25 -1.91 -20.76
CA LEU A 677 -7.37 -3.32 -21.15
C LEU A 677 -6.01 -4.05 -21.23
N THR A 678 -6.04 -5.36 -21.05
CA THR A 678 -4.83 -6.20 -21.08
C THR A 678 -4.99 -7.31 -22.11
N TYR A 679 -4.01 -7.41 -23.01
CA TYR A 679 -3.87 -8.48 -23.98
C TYR A 679 -2.42 -8.56 -24.48
N GLN A 680 -1.91 -9.77 -24.71
CA GLN A 680 -0.60 -10.01 -25.33
C GLN A 680 -0.76 -10.96 -26.50
N PHE A 681 -0.17 -10.61 -27.65
CA PHE A 681 -0.16 -11.48 -28.83
C PHE A 681 0.83 -12.63 -28.66
N GLU A 682 0.38 -13.83 -29.01
CA GLU A 682 1.24 -15.02 -29.01
C GLU A 682 2.33 -14.93 -30.08
N ALA A 683 3.47 -15.59 -29.82
CA ALA A 683 4.58 -15.63 -30.75
C ALA A 683 4.17 -16.24 -32.10
N GLY A 684 4.58 -15.61 -33.21
CA GLY A 684 4.25 -16.02 -34.57
C GLY A 684 2.91 -15.52 -35.08
N THR A 685 2.17 -14.74 -34.29
CA THR A 685 0.97 -14.04 -34.76
C THR A 685 1.35 -12.97 -35.77
N THR A 686 0.61 -12.90 -36.90
CA THR A 686 0.90 -11.93 -37.96
C THR A 686 -0.38 -11.26 -38.47
N VAL A 687 -0.23 -10.01 -38.96
CA VAL A 687 -1.28 -9.29 -39.68
C VAL A 687 -0.76 -8.83 -41.04
N SER A 688 -1.48 -9.18 -42.12
CA SER A 688 -1.09 -8.79 -43.48
C SER A 688 -1.16 -7.27 -43.70
N GLY A 689 -0.45 -6.77 -44.71
CA GLY A 689 -0.54 -5.35 -45.09
C GLY A 689 -1.99 -4.96 -45.43
N GLY A 690 -2.48 -3.88 -44.84
CA GLY A 690 -3.89 -3.43 -44.93
C GLY A 690 -4.87 -4.31 -44.13
N GLY A 691 -4.41 -5.38 -43.51
CA GLY A 691 -5.25 -6.29 -42.69
C GLY A 691 -5.69 -5.70 -41.35
N ALA A 692 -6.71 -6.30 -40.75
CA ALA A 692 -7.24 -5.90 -39.47
C ALA A 692 -7.40 -7.11 -38.53
N ILE A 693 -7.26 -6.85 -37.23
CA ILE A 693 -7.49 -7.80 -36.15
C ILE A 693 -8.51 -7.18 -35.19
N PHE A 694 -9.53 -7.96 -34.82
CA PHE A 694 -10.48 -7.58 -33.77
C PHE A 694 -10.17 -8.33 -32.50
N LEU A 695 -10.04 -7.63 -31.41
CA LEU A 695 -10.07 -8.18 -30.06
C LEU A 695 -11.41 -7.82 -29.42
N SER A 696 -11.99 -8.73 -28.66
CA SER A 696 -13.29 -8.55 -28.00
C SER A 696 -13.17 -8.84 -26.51
N ASN A 697 -14.10 -8.33 -25.72
CA ASN A 697 -14.24 -8.71 -24.32
C ASN A 697 -14.71 -10.17 -24.21
N ASN A 698 -15.68 -10.56 -25.07
CA ASN A 698 -16.24 -11.91 -25.10
C ASN A 698 -16.39 -12.37 -26.55
N SER A 699 -15.60 -13.37 -26.96
CA SER A 699 -15.56 -13.88 -28.33
C SER A 699 -16.89 -14.49 -28.79
N GLU A 700 -17.62 -15.14 -27.89
CA GLU A 700 -18.91 -15.74 -28.20
C GLU A 700 -19.95 -14.66 -28.51
N SER A 701 -20.07 -13.65 -27.67
CA SER A 701 -20.96 -12.50 -27.86
C SER A 701 -20.62 -11.71 -29.12
N PHE A 702 -19.34 -11.49 -29.36
CA PHE A 702 -18.85 -10.85 -30.58
C PHE A 702 -19.25 -11.63 -31.83
N PHE A 703 -19.05 -12.96 -31.84
CA PHE A 703 -19.44 -13.83 -32.92
C PHE A 703 -20.95 -13.81 -33.17
N LEU A 704 -21.75 -13.89 -32.10
CA LEU A 704 -23.21 -13.86 -32.19
C LEU A 704 -23.72 -12.58 -32.83
N ARG A 705 -23.07 -11.43 -32.52
CA ARG A 705 -23.49 -10.11 -33.04
C ARG A 705 -23.04 -9.86 -34.46
N TYR A 706 -21.78 -10.18 -34.79
CA TYR A 706 -21.14 -9.75 -36.04
C TYR A 706 -20.97 -10.89 -37.04
N GLY A 707 -21.10 -12.13 -36.63
CA GLY A 707 -21.09 -13.33 -37.52
C GLY A 707 -19.69 -13.76 -37.97
N PHE A 708 -18.64 -13.27 -37.32
CA PHE A 708 -17.26 -13.74 -37.51
C PHE A 708 -16.52 -13.74 -36.13
N GLU A 709 -15.48 -14.53 -36.01
CA GLU A 709 -14.73 -14.65 -34.75
C GLU A 709 -13.82 -13.43 -34.53
N SER A 710 -13.74 -12.94 -33.28
CA SER A 710 -12.64 -12.08 -32.85
C SER A 710 -11.34 -12.88 -32.83
N PHE A 711 -10.22 -12.21 -32.93
CA PHE A 711 -8.90 -12.85 -32.89
C PHE A 711 -8.57 -13.38 -31.50
N GLY A 712 -9.02 -12.67 -30.47
CA GLY A 712 -8.81 -13.05 -29.07
C GLY A 712 -9.65 -12.20 -28.11
N GLU A 713 -9.64 -12.62 -26.84
CA GLU A 713 -10.33 -11.93 -25.76
C GLU A 713 -9.33 -11.13 -24.94
N PHE A 714 -9.58 -9.83 -24.78
CA PHE A 714 -8.83 -9.02 -23.82
C PHE A 714 -9.41 -9.18 -22.41
N SER A 715 -8.59 -8.90 -21.42
CA SER A 715 -9.01 -8.85 -20.02
C SER A 715 -9.41 -7.43 -19.63
N ARG A 716 -10.30 -7.33 -18.66
CA ARG A 716 -10.99 -6.12 -18.22
C ARG A 716 -12.03 -5.63 -19.22
N ASN A 717 -12.85 -4.68 -18.77
CA ASN A 717 -13.82 -4.02 -19.61
C ASN A 717 -13.26 -2.67 -20.04
N LEU A 718 -13.71 -2.15 -21.16
CA LEU A 718 -13.47 -0.77 -21.53
C LEU A 718 -14.30 0.16 -20.61
N SER A 719 -13.72 1.26 -20.17
CA SER A 719 -14.45 2.22 -19.33
C SER A 719 -15.54 2.93 -20.13
N ASN A 720 -16.74 3.04 -19.56
CA ASN A 720 -17.82 3.77 -20.20
C ASN A 720 -17.62 5.31 -20.19
N ASP A 721 -16.69 5.81 -19.33
CA ASP A 721 -16.42 7.25 -19.21
C ASP A 721 -15.19 7.64 -20.06
N SER A 722 -14.02 7.08 -19.75
CA SER A 722 -12.74 7.39 -20.42
C SER A 722 -11.71 6.31 -20.11
N GLU A 723 -10.86 6.00 -21.09
CA GLU A 723 -9.76 5.06 -20.92
C GLU A 723 -8.59 5.33 -21.86
N ASP A 724 -7.38 5.02 -21.42
CA ASP A 724 -6.16 5.03 -22.21
C ASP A 724 -5.91 3.62 -22.79
N ILE A 725 -6.07 3.47 -24.10
CA ILE A 725 -5.75 2.25 -24.82
C ILE A 725 -4.35 2.41 -25.41
N ILE A 726 -3.35 1.68 -24.90
CA ILE A 726 -1.95 1.82 -25.31
C ILE A 726 -1.44 0.50 -25.88
N LEU A 727 -1.16 0.48 -27.18
CA LEU A 727 -0.52 -0.64 -27.87
C LEU A 727 1.01 -0.46 -27.84
N ARG A 728 1.72 -1.46 -27.33
CA ARG A 728 3.17 -1.44 -27.12
C ARG A 728 3.86 -2.58 -27.83
N ASP A 729 5.13 -2.36 -28.21
CA ASP A 729 6.01 -3.46 -28.56
C ASP A 729 6.50 -4.23 -27.33
N ALA A 730 7.26 -5.29 -27.53
CA ALA A 730 7.73 -6.16 -26.45
C ALA A 730 8.55 -5.45 -25.37
N TYR A 731 9.23 -4.36 -25.73
CA TYR A 731 10.02 -3.55 -24.78
C TYR A 731 9.25 -2.38 -24.17
N GLY A 732 7.98 -2.22 -24.53
CA GLY A 732 7.12 -1.15 -24.01
C GLY A 732 7.15 0.14 -24.81
N ASN A 733 7.81 0.21 -25.98
CA ASN A 733 7.68 1.39 -26.85
C ASN A 733 6.25 1.49 -27.36
N ILE A 734 5.69 2.71 -27.34
CA ILE A 734 4.33 2.96 -27.79
C ILE A 734 4.31 2.81 -29.32
N ILE A 735 3.44 1.94 -29.80
CA ILE A 735 3.12 1.76 -31.22
C ILE A 735 1.99 2.71 -31.58
N ASP A 736 0.94 2.73 -30.77
CA ASP A 736 -0.24 3.56 -30.94
C ASP A 736 -0.96 3.76 -29.60
N GLU A 737 -1.61 4.91 -29.40
CA GLU A 737 -2.35 5.20 -28.18
C GLU A 737 -3.57 6.08 -28.44
N VAL A 738 -4.65 5.80 -27.73
CA VAL A 738 -5.91 6.55 -27.81
C VAL A 738 -6.47 6.72 -26.41
N THR A 739 -6.72 7.97 -26.01
CA THR A 739 -7.50 8.29 -24.81
C THR A 739 -8.89 8.74 -25.23
N TYR A 740 -9.86 7.83 -25.29
CA TYR A 740 -11.23 8.19 -25.62
C TYR A 740 -11.98 8.73 -24.40
N LYS A 741 -13.11 9.41 -24.67
CA LYS A 741 -14.08 9.89 -23.67
C LYS A 741 -15.52 9.71 -24.17
N ASP A 742 -16.44 9.57 -23.23
CA ASP A 742 -17.89 9.51 -23.46
C ASP A 742 -18.51 10.86 -23.88
N SER A 743 -17.81 11.96 -23.60
CA SER A 743 -18.31 13.34 -23.70
C SER A 743 -17.58 14.16 -24.75
N LEU A 744 -18.21 15.25 -25.19
CA LEU A 744 -17.62 16.19 -26.15
C LEU A 744 -16.18 16.58 -25.79
N PRO A 745 -15.24 16.65 -26.75
CA PRO A 745 -15.49 16.67 -28.21
C PRO A 745 -15.56 15.30 -28.91
N TRP A 746 -15.60 14.18 -28.15
CA TRP A 746 -15.76 12.85 -28.70
C TRP A 746 -17.20 12.59 -29.18
N PRO A 747 -17.42 11.68 -30.15
CA PRO A 747 -18.75 11.38 -30.67
C PRO A 747 -19.65 10.70 -29.62
N GLU A 748 -20.60 11.43 -29.07
CA GLU A 748 -21.51 10.97 -28.00
C GLU A 748 -22.45 9.82 -28.42
N ASP A 749 -22.70 9.61 -29.73
CA ASP A 749 -23.49 8.49 -30.22
C ASP A 749 -22.83 7.13 -29.97
N ALA A 750 -21.53 7.08 -29.67
CA ALA A 750 -20.81 5.87 -29.30
C ALA A 750 -20.98 5.47 -27.82
N ASP A 751 -21.54 6.36 -27.00
CA ASP A 751 -21.85 6.10 -25.59
C ASP A 751 -23.25 5.48 -25.43
N GLY A 752 -23.35 4.15 -25.56
CA GLY A 752 -24.57 3.39 -25.32
C GLY A 752 -25.72 3.62 -26.32
N ASN A 753 -25.49 4.41 -27.39
CA ASN A 753 -26.54 4.81 -28.33
C ASN A 753 -26.56 4.00 -29.64
N GLY A 754 -25.81 2.89 -29.71
CA GLY A 754 -25.80 1.93 -30.82
C GLY A 754 -24.82 2.24 -31.93
N ALA A 755 -23.76 2.97 -31.61
CA ALA A 755 -22.63 3.21 -32.48
C ALA A 755 -21.31 2.86 -31.77
N PHE A 756 -20.24 2.70 -32.56
CA PHE A 756 -18.87 2.58 -32.06
C PHE A 756 -18.01 3.72 -32.60
N LEU A 757 -16.89 4.02 -31.95
CA LEU A 757 -15.90 4.97 -32.44
C LEU A 757 -15.15 4.37 -33.64
N LYS A 758 -15.09 5.12 -34.74
CA LYS A 758 -14.36 4.75 -35.94
C LYS A 758 -13.43 5.89 -36.38
N LEU A 759 -12.17 5.54 -36.56
CA LEU A 759 -11.18 6.47 -37.13
C LEU A 759 -11.53 6.78 -38.60
N VAL A 760 -11.57 8.06 -38.97
CA VAL A 760 -11.98 8.50 -40.31
C VAL A 760 -10.97 8.07 -41.38
N SER A 761 -9.67 8.13 -41.06
CA SER A 761 -8.58 7.66 -41.91
C SER A 761 -7.42 7.18 -41.04
N LEU A 762 -6.76 6.08 -41.47
CA LEU A 762 -5.62 5.50 -40.74
C LEU A 762 -4.38 6.42 -40.67
N ASP A 763 -4.31 7.45 -41.51
CA ASP A 763 -3.22 8.42 -41.53
C ASP A 763 -3.45 9.64 -40.62
N LEU A 764 -4.60 9.70 -39.95
CA LEU A 764 -4.92 10.76 -39.00
C LEU A 764 -4.36 10.43 -37.60
N ASP A 765 -4.04 11.49 -36.87
CA ASP A 765 -3.71 11.40 -35.47
C ASP A 765 -4.95 10.93 -34.67
N ASN A 766 -4.93 9.68 -34.19
CA ASN A 766 -6.06 9.06 -33.48
C ASN A 766 -6.11 9.46 -32.00
N SER A 767 -5.14 10.20 -31.49
CA SER A 767 -5.24 10.83 -30.18
C SER A 767 -6.25 12.01 -30.15
N LEU A 768 -6.60 12.52 -31.32
CA LEU A 768 -7.49 13.67 -31.47
C LEU A 768 -8.95 13.22 -31.68
N ALA A 769 -9.86 13.67 -30.84
CA ALA A 769 -11.31 13.39 -30.96
C ALA A 769 -11.87 13.74 -32.36
N SER A 770 -11.33 14.81 -33.03
CA SER A 770 -11.74 15.21 -34.39
C SER A 770 -11.40 14.16 -35.46
N SER A 771 -10.55 13.20 -35.18
CA SER A 771 -10.21 12.09 -36.09
C SER A 771 -11.23 10.95 -36.06
N TRP A 772 -12.17 10.99 -35.12
CA TRP A 772 -13.14 9.94 -34.87
C TRP A 772 -14.56 10.37 -35.24
N ILE A 773 -15.36 9.39 -35.68
CA ILE A 773 -16.81 9.50 -35.88
C ILE A 773 -17.52 8.36 -35.19
N ALA A 774 -18.78 8.55 -34.82
CA ALA A 774 -19.67 7.49 -34.48
C ALA A 774 -20.13 6.74 -35.75
N GLN A 775 -20.05 5.42 -35.75
CA GLN A 775 -20.49 4.55 -36.83
C GLN A 775 -21.49 3.53 -36.27
N ASP A 776 -22.64 3.38 -36.92
CA ASP A 776 -23.67 2.43 -36.50
C ASP A 776 -23.08 1.03 -36.27
N ASP A 777 -23.39 0.46 -35.10
CA ASP A 777 -22.90 -0.84 -34.66
C ASP A 777 -23.66 -2.01 -35.33
N THR A 778 -23.26 -2.29 -36.56
CA THR A 778 -23.84 -3.36 -37.39
C THR A 778 -22.76 -4.26 -37.97
N ALA A 779 -23.10 -5.51 -38.23
CA ALA A 779 -22.18 -6.47 -38.85
C ALA A 779 -21.67 -5.99 -40.24
N GLU A 780 -22.43 -5.23 -40.98
CA GLU A 780 -22.02 -4.65 -42.28
C GLU A 780 -20.92 -3.61 -42.14
N ASN A 781 -20.95 -2.81 -41.07
CA ASN A 781 -19.95 -1.78 -40.80
C ASN A 781 -18.64 -2.32 -40.21
N LEU A 782 -18.64 -3.55 -39.66
CA LEU A 782 -17.45 -4.22 -39.21
C LEU A 782 -16.78 -5.10 -40.26
N SER A 783 -17.52 -5.54 -41.30
CA SER A 783 -17.00 -6.48 -42.31
C SER A 783 -15.76 -5.92 -43.02
N VAL A 784 -14.62 -6.57 -42.87
CA VAL A 784 -13.38 -6.30 -43.60
C VAL A 784 -13.31 -7.28 -44.75
N ASN A 785 -13.61 -6.83 -45.99
CA ASN A 785 -13.34 -7.55 -47.25
C ASN A 785 -13.50 -9.10 -47.29
N SER A 786 -14.28 -9.70 -46.36
CA SER A 786 -14.66 -11.12 -46.42
C SER A 786 -15.65 -11.40 -47.57
N PHE A 787 -16.10 -10.34 -48.25
CA PHE A 787 -17.02 -10.42 -49.36
C PHE A 787 -16.48 -11.23 -50.54
N GLN A 788 -15.17 -11.23 -50.81
CA GLN A 788 -14.60 -12.01 -51.92
C GLN A 788 -14.61 -13.52 -51.60
N PHE A 789 -14.19 -13.94 -50.41
CA PHE A 789 -14.18 -15.38 -50.07
C PHE A 789 -15.60 -15.93 -49.86
N GLY A 790 -16.46 -15.18 -49.19
CA GLY A 790 -17.86 -15.57 -49.02
C GLY A 790 -18.60 -15.80 -50.35
N ALA A 791 -18.27 -15.05 -51.40
CA ALA A 791 -18.81 -15.24 -52.75
C ALA A 791 -18.23 -16.47 -53.46
N LEU A 792 -17.06 -16.94 -53.08
CA LEU A 792 -16.38 -18.13 -53.61
C LEU A 792 -16.83 -19.44 -52.93
N VAL A 793 -17.54 -19.38 -51.79
CA VAL A 793 -18.09 -20.53 -51.10
C VAL A 793 -19.59 -20.66 -51.36
N SER A 794 -20.00 -21.73 -52.04
CA SER A 794 -21.40 -22.02 -52.37
C SER A 794 -21.93 -23.15 -51.48
N LEU A 795 -23.18 -22.95 -50.99
CA LEU A 795 -23.96 -23.91 -50.23
C LEU A 795 -25.18 -24.29 -51.00
N TYR A 796 -25.44 -25.60 -51.19
CA TYR A 796 -26.64 -26.07 -51.89
C TYR A 796 -27.02 -27.50 -51.45
N PRO A 797 -28.30 -27.78 -51.25
CA PRO A 797 -29.45 -26.84 -51.17
C PRO A 797 -29.46 -26.08 -49.83
N ASN A 798 -29.91 -24.84 -49.83
CA ASN A 798 -30.24 -24.07 -48.65
C ASN A 798 -31.53 -23.30 -48.89
N PRO A 799 -32.69 -23.65 -48.30
CA PRO A 799 -32.87 -24.62 -47.19
C PRO A 799 -32.48 -26.06 -47.52
N VAL A 800 -31.96 -26.78 -46.49
CA VAL A 800 -31.51 -28.17 -46.60
C VAL A 800 -32.44 -29.11 -45.82
N SER A 801 -32.76 -30.30 -46.41
CA SER A 801 -33.46 -31.36 -45.70
C SER A 801 -32.52 -32.41 -45.13
N ASP A 802 -31.66 -33.00 -45.94
CA ASP A 802 -30.79 -34.08 -45.49
C ASP A 802 -29.30 -33.80 -45.68
N LYS A 803 -28.89 -33.33 -46.84
CA LYS A 803 -27.48 -33.16 -47.22
C LYS A 803 -27.18 -31.78 -47.77
N LEU A 804 -26.20 -31.09 -47.21
CA LEU A 804 -25.71 -29.80 -47.63
C LEU A 804 -24.36 -29.97 -48.32
N LYS A 805 -24.30 -29.59 -49.57
CA LYS A 805 -23.01 -29.52 -50.31
C LYS A 805 -22.37 -28.15 -50.12
N ILE A 806 -21.12 -28.19 -49.76
CA ILE A 806 -20.28 -27.04 -49.50
C ILE A 806 -19.17 -27.09 -50.55
N ASN A 807 -19.04 -26.04 -51.37
CA ASN A 807 -17.97 -25.95 -52.38
C ASN A 807 -17.22 -24.65 -52.23
N SER A 808 -15.89 -24.70 -52.17
CA SER A 808 -14.99 -23.56 -52.28
C SER A 808 -14.38 -23.51 -53.70
N ALA A 809 -14.48 -22.36 -54.36
CA ALA A 809 -14.02 -22.22 -55.74
C ALA A 809 -12.50 -22.22 -55.90
N ASN A 810 -11.79 -21.68 -54.95
CA ASN A 810 -10.34 -21.44 -55.09
C ASN A 810 -9.51 -22.26 -54.09
N ASP A 811 -9.83 -22.22 -52.81
CA ASP A 811 -9.05 -22.76 -51.73
C ASP A 811 -9.59 -24.04 -51.13
N LYS A 812 -8.71 -24.87 -50.57
CA LYS A 812 -9.16 -26.04 -49.81
C LYS A 812 -9.72 -25.63 -48.44
N ILE A 813 -10.87 -26.16 -48.12
CA ILE A 813 -11.49 -26.08 -46.82
C ILE A 813 -10.64 -26.89 -45.81
N LYS A 814 -10.22 -26.29 -44.76
CA LYS A 814 -9.43 -26.90 -43.67
C LYS A 814 -10.28 -27.33 -42.48
N SER A 815 -11.27 -26.52 -42.15
CA SER A 815 -12.24 -26.91 -41.14
C SER A 815 -13.64 -26.39 -41.43
N ILE A 816 -14.63 -27.09 -40.90
CA ILE A 816 -16.01 -26.69 -40.87
C ILE A 816 -16.54 -26.91 -39.46
N LYS A 817 -17.21 -25.90 -38.92
CA LYS A 817 -17.89 -25.99 -37.63
C LYS A 817 -19.37 -25.62 -37.80
N LEU A 818 -20.25 -26.40 -37.21
CA LEU A 818 -21.69 -26.16 -37.23
C LEU A 818 -22.17 -25.71 -35.85
N TRP A 819 -22.76 -24.55 -35.79
CA TRP A 819 -23.25 -23.92 -34.57
C TRP A 819 -24.76 -23.72 -34.57
N SER A 820 -25.39 -23.75 -33.40
CA SER A 820 -26.72 -23.20 -33.21
C SER A 820 -26.70 -21.68 -33.22
N VAL A 821 -27.82 -21.02 -33.37
CA VAL A 821 -27.97 -19.55 -33.23
C VAL A 821 -27.69 -19.06 -31.80
N ASN A 822 -27.65 -19.95 -30.82
CA ASN A 822 -27.35 -19.66 -29.41
C ASN A 822 -25.89 -20.01 -29.06
N GLY A 823 -25.00 -20.13 -30.07
CA GLY A 823 -23.56 -20.33 -29.85
C GLY A 823 -23.11 -21.73 -29.41
N LYS A 824 -24.01 -22.71 -29.41
CA LYS A 824 -23.66 -24.12 -29.11
C LYS A 824 -23.05 -24.79 -30.33
N LEU A 825 -21.80 -25.26 -30.22
CA LEU A 825 -21.17 -26.08 -31.26
C LEU A 825 -21.87 -27.44 -31.32
N TYR A 826 -22.38 -27.79 -32.48
CA TYR A 826 -23.01 -29.10 -32.76
C TYR A 826 -22.02 -30.09 -33.32
N ASP A 827 -21.19 -29.65 -34.31
CA ASP A 827 -20.26 -30.54 -34.98
C ASP A 827 -19.04 -29.78 -35.53
N SER A 828 -17.89 -30.48 -35.68
CA SER A 828 -16.64 -29.88 -36.20
C SER A 828 -15.89 -30.91 -37.07
N TYR A 829 -15.48 -30.51 -38.27
CA TYR A 829 -14.82 -31.34 -39.26
C TYR A 829 -13.46 -30.72 -39.65
N ILE A 830 -12.40 -31.52 -39.61
CA ILE A 830 -11.09 -31.16 -40.16
C ILE A 830 -10.98 -31.77 -41.57
N LEU A 831 -10.64 -30.93 -42.54
CA LEU A 831 -10.68 -31.28 -43.96
C LEU A 831 -9.41 -30.84 -44.67
N ASP A 832 -9.22 -31.30 -45.89
CA ASP A 832 -8.27 -30.80 -46.87
C ASP A 832 -8.86 -30.94 -48.29
N SER A 833 -10.01 -30.37 -48.51
CA SER A 833 -10.81 -30.53 -49.72
C SER A 833 -11.51 -29.25 -50.14
N GLN A 834 -11.68 -29.03 -51.45
CA GLN A 834 -12.52 -27.94 -51.97
C GLN A 834 -14.01 -28.21 -51.86
N GLN A 835 -14.41 -29.46 -51.60
CA GLN A 835 -15.81 -29.85 -51.48
C GLN A 835 -16.03 -30.73 -50.26
N PHE A 836 -17.17 -30.50 -49.60
CA PHE A 836 -17.63 -31.32 -48.49
C PHE A 836 -19.15 -31.48 -48.51
N GLU A 837 -19.64 -32.63 -48.12
CA GLU A 837 -21.06 -32.86 -47.96
C GLU A 837 -21.38 -33.08 -46.48
N LEU A 838 -22.12 -32.15 -45.90
CA LEU A 838 -22.53 -32.18 -44.49
C LEU A 838 -23.91 -32.88 -44.41
N ASP A 839 -23.97 -33.92 -43.57
CA ASP A 839 -25.22 -34.63 -43.29
C ASP A 839 -26.00 -33.88 -42.20
N MET A 840 -27.12 -33.31 -42.60
CA MET A 840 -28.04 -32.56 -41.75
C MET A 840 -29.25 -33.38 -41.28
N SER A 841 -29.35 -34.66 -41.64
CA SER A 841 -30.54 -35.49 -41.39
C SER A 841 -30.86 -35.68 -39.90
N SER A 842 -29.86 -35.65 -39.05
CA SER A 842 -29.98 -35.81 -37.59
C SER A 842 -30.29 -34.54 -36.83
N PHE A 843 -30.23 -33.36 -37.49
CA PHE A 843 -30.45 -32.06 -36.86
C PHE A 843 -31.92 -31.65 -36.94
N GLU A 844 -32.38 -30.93 -35.91
CA GLU A 844 -33.74 -30.40 -35.86
C GLU A 844 -33.97 -29.29 -36.89
N ASN A 845 -35.21 -29.08 -37.29
CA ASN A 845 -35.55 -27.97 -38.19
C ASN A 845 -35.26 -26.64 -37.50
N GLY A 846 -34.56 -25.75 -38.19
CA GLY A 846 -34.16 -24.48 -37.63
C GLY A 846 -33.03 -23.76 -38.38
N LEU A 847 -32.55 -22.67 -37.79
CA LEU A 847 -31.47 -21.88 -38.32
C LEU A 847 -30.15 -22.34 -37.66
N TYR A 848 -29.15 -22.57 -38.49
CA TYR A 848 -27.77 -22.91 -38.09
C TYR A 848 -26.77 -21.96 -38.70
N LEU A 849 -25.62 -21.82 -38.06
CA LEU A 849 -24.46 -21.08 -38.56
C LEU A 849 -23.35 -22.07 -38.91
N LEU A 850 -22.85 -21.99 -40.15
CA LEU A 850 -21.77 -22.85 -40.65
C LEU A 850 -20.54 -22.01 -40.86
N GLN A 851 -19.56 -22.21 -40.02
CA GLN A 851 -18.24 -21.62 -40.19
C GLN A 851 -17.37 -22.51 -41.08
N ILE A 852 -16.77 -21.92 -42.10
CA ILE A 852 -15.90 -22.57 -43.08
C ILE A 852 -14.56 -21.84 -43.09
N GLN A 853 -13.49 -22.59 -42.88
CA GLN A 853 -12.14 -22.05 -42.79
C GLN A 853 -11.24 -22.70 -43.84
N THR A 854 -10.42 -21.87 -44.50
CA THR A 854 -9.31 -22.28 -45.34
C THR A 854 -7.96 -22.01 -44.62
N ASN A 855 -6.80 -22.09 -45.31
CA ASN A 855 -5.52 -21.68 -44.73
C ASN A 855 -5.42 -20.17 -44.48
N THR A 856 -6.16 -19.37 -45.21
CA THR A 856 -5.98 -17.90 -45.29
C THR A 856 -7.21 -17.15 -44.88
N GLU A 857 -8.40 -17.73 -44.94
CA GLU A 857 -9.67 -17.02 -44.77
C GLU A 857 -10.72 -17.87 -44.05
N SER A 858 -11.69 -17.24 -43.40
CA SER A 858 -12.86 -17.85 -42.75
C SER A 858 -14.13 -17.14 -43.18
N VAL A 859 -15.23 -17.91 -43.34
CA VAL A 859 -16.54 -17.35 -43.63
C VAL A 859 -17.63 -18.09 -42.85
N VAL A 860 -18.64 -17.36 -42.38
CA VAL A 860 -19.83 -17.91 -41.76
C VAL A 860 -21.02 -17.80 -42.70
N LYS A 861 -21.76 -18.91 -42.89
CA LYS A 861 -22.95 -18.98 -43.73
C LYS A 861 -24.14 -19.43 -42.91
N LYS A 862 -25.29 -18.81 -43.12
CA LYS A 862 -26.56 -19.23 -42.55
C LYS A 862 -27.11 -20.45 -43.31
N ILE A 863 -27.54 -21.47 -42.56
CA ILE A 863 -28.18 -22.66 -43.07
C ILE A 863 -29.59 -22.74 -42.49
N ILE A 864 -30.57 -22.95 -43.35
CA ILE A 864 -31.95 -23.24 -42.94
C ILE A 864 -32.16 -24.72 -43.11
N LYS A 865 -32.42 -25.46 -42.02
CA LYS A 865 -32.82 -26.89 -42.00
C LYS A 865 -34.35 -26.98 -42.00
N ASN A 866 -34.91 -27.68 -42.97
CA ASN A 866 -36.33 -27.94 -43.10
C ASN A 866 -36.67 -29.41 -42.78
#